data_ed58b73baaab957ba83d217afeb8f3cf
#
_entry.id   ed58b73baaab957ba83d217afeb8f3cf
#
_cell.length_a   1.000
_cell.length_b   1.000
_cell.length_c   1.000
_cell.angle_alpha   90.00
_cell.angle_beta   90.00
_cell.angle_gamma   90.00
#
_symmetry.space_group_name_H-M   'P 1'
#
loop_
_entity.id
_entity.type
_entity.pdbx_description
1 polymer ?
#
loop_
_entity_poly.entity_id
_entity_poly.type
_entity_poly.pdbx_seq_one_letter_code
_entity_poly.pdbx_strand_id
1 'polypeptide(L)'
;MNTMLFSPTVTANMVLVDLVNSFLVEGYISQQSIVTHQQAQALLTARFEQNFASLFEAYSHQDDCAVLFNSTLAEFIVLPVRQAMKQDWQIQTTAPAFQVLVQQEHHFQSRMLNALELFDAMQRLEIFAHCEQSKLDRFSADLQLTLQQSQLSAQHQIRTETWNLAQPAQLFIQLEQYAGLRDRPYHPLAKLKDGFDQDEYQQFSPEFSQQIKLNWVAIKKEQVVYGQDVSEIKIHQPAKIFLNNQENLQLQQELQYKGLGDEYLALPIHAWQFEHVLVEKFAQELADQTIIPLAFQYTEMYASSSLRSLLSVSKPQDSLKLPLAVKSLGSLRFLPIVKMINGQKNQKLLQAAKQKDEVLKKRLWLCDENQWWAYLPHQPENLTPDNLTLFDEQPMHLAAQRRRIPAELLQQPYQIMPMASLGHCIDGEIYPFELILKAQHLKSSKENIIATFKALCRDFFDVNLRLFRLGLMGEIHGQNICIVLKHGQFSGFMLRDHDSVRIYLPWLQQHGLQDPHYLSPHDFKITLYHDSIEELILYLQTLGIQVNLASILESIAEYYQIDEHELWQVLAQQLQLVLNDVPLNQDARTELQHLLFEKEQWPYKQLIHPLLQQTNRVGSMPSSVGQTCNILKKAYAFDNN
;
A
#
# COMPACT_ATOMS: atom_id res chain seq x y z
N MET A 1 -20.71 29.93 26.58
CA MET A 1 -20.24 30.20 25.21
C MET A 1 -19.34 29.01 24.83
N ASN A 2 -19.96 27.99 24.23
CA ASN A 2 -19.22 26.82 23.70
C ASN A 2 -18.62 27.23 22.37
N THR A 3 -17.33 27.47 22.35
CA THR A 3 -16.55 27.55 21.11
C THR A 3 -16.52 26.15 20.50
N MET A 4 -17.29 25.94 19.44
CA MET A 4 -17.10 24.83 18.52
C MET A 4 -15.69 24.95 17.94
N LEU A 5 -14.74 24.24 18.51
CA LEU A 5 -13.42 24.06 17.98
C LEU A 5 -13.47 22.88 16.99
N PHE A 6 -13.41 23.24 15.71
CA PHE A 6 -12.99 22.42 14.57
C PHE A 6 -13.48 20.96 14.60
N SER A 7 -14.47 20.69 13.77
CA SER A 7 -14.68 19.32 13.27
C SER A 7 -13.35 18.88 12.63
N PRO A 8 -12.69 17.82 13.10
CA PRO A 8 -11.50 17.30 12.42
C PRO A 8 -11.92 16.94 11.00
N THR A 9 -11.13 17.35 10.01
CA THR A 9 -11.38 16.97 8.62
C THR A 9 -11.47 15.45 8.53
N VAL A 10 -12.30 14.91 7.63
CA VAL A 10 -12.52 13.45 7.46
C VAL A 10 -11.19 12.68 7.43
N THR A 11 -10.17 13.21 6.76
CA THR A 11 -8.85 12.55 6.65
C THR A 11 -8.07 12.51 7.97
N ALA A 12 -8.16 13.53 8.81
CA ALA A 12 -7.53 13.51 10.14
C ALA A 12 -8.26 12.54 11.09
N ASN A 13 -9.57 12.38 10.93
CA ASN A 13 -10.35 11.38 11.64
C ASN A 13 -9.97 9.95 11.22
N MET A 14 -9.63 9.73 9.96
CA MET A 14 -9.18 8.41 9.46
C MET A 14 -7.88 7.94 10.13
N VAL A 15 -6.94 8.84 10.45
CA VAL A 15 -5.71 8.47 11.19
C VAL A 15 -6.07 7.94 12.58
N LEU A 16 -7.02 8.57 13.27
CA LEU A 16 -7.53 8.08 14.57
C LEU A 16 -8.21 6.71 14.41
N VAL A 17 -9.05 6.56 13.40
CA VAL A 17 -9.76 5.31 13.11
C VAL A 17 -8.78 4.16 12.86
N ASP A 18 -7.81 4.36 11.97
CA ASP A 18 -6.82 3.34 11.63
C ASP A 18 -5.92 3.01 12.84
N LEU A 19 -5.58 4.00 13.68
CA LEU A 19 -4.79 3.82 14.89
C LEU A 19 -5.55 3.00 15.95
N VAL A 20 -6.78 3.37 16.27
CA VAL A 20 -7.59 2.66 17.28
C VAL A 20 -7.88 1.23 16.82
N ASN A 21 -8.24 1.04 15.55
CA ASN A 21 -8.50 -0.28 14.98
C ASN A 21 -7.25 -1.18 15.03
N SER A 22 -6.06 -0.61 14.78
CA SER A 22 -4.79 -1.33 14.94
C SER A 22 -4.53 -1.67 16.41
N PHE A 23 -4.77 -0.77 17.35
CA PHE A 23 -4.60 -1.05 18.79
C PHE A 23 -5.56 -2.13 19.29
N LEU A 24 -6.79 -2.17 18.79
CA LEU A 24 -7.77 -3.19 19.15
C LEU A 24 -7.34 -4.58 18.64
N VAL A 25 -6.97 -4.70 17.35
CA VAL A 25 -6.62 -5.99 16.75
C VAL A 25 -5.24 -6.49 17.20
N GLU A 26 -4.31 -5.60 17.54
CA GLU A 26 -2.96 -5.95 18.01
C GLU A 26 -2.89 -6.11 19.55
N GLY A 27 -4.01 -5.95 20.25
CA GLY A 27 -4.15 -6.24 21.67
C GLY A 27 -3.60 -5.17 22.63
N TYR A 28 -3.25 -3.97 22.14
CA TYR A 28 -2.90 -2.83 23.00
C TYR A 28 -4.13 -2.29 23.76
N ILE A 29 -5.31 -2.46 23.20
CA ILE A 29 -6.59 -2.26 23.87
C ILE A 29 -7.19 -3.63 24.14
N SER A 30 -7.27 -4.01 25.45
CA SER A 30 -7.77 -5.31 25.86
C SER A 30 -9.27 -5.43 25.60
N GLN A 31 -9.72 -6.59 25.11
CA GLN A 31 -11.16 -6.90 25.00
C GLN A 31 -11.88 -6.82 26.35
N GLN A 32 -11.18 -7.08 27.47
CA GLN A 32 -11.74 -6.97 28.82
C GLN A 32 -12.07 -5.52 29.23
N SER A 33 -11.49 -4.53 28.55
CA SER A 33 -11.81 -3.12 28.75
C SER A 33 -13.07 -2.66 27.99
N ILE A 34 -13.68 -3.55 27.17
CA ILE A 34 -14.85 -3.22 26.37
C ILE A 34 -16.11 -3.60 27.14
N VAL A 35 -16.96 -2.61 27.37
CA VAL A 35 -18.20 -2.72 28.13
C VAL A 35 -19.29 -1.85 27.47
N THR A 36 -20.55 -2.09 27.80
CA THR A 36 -21.62 -1.18 27.34
C THR A 36 -21.40 0.23 27.90
N HIS A 37 -21.87 1.26 27.22
CA HIS A 37 -21.73 2.65 27.69
C HIS A 37 -22.33 2.84 29.10
N GLN A 38 -23.43 2.14 29.43
CA GLN A 38 -24.04 2.16 30.76
C GLN A 38 -23.12 1.57 31.83
N GLN A 39 -22.49 0.42 31.51
CA GLN A 39 -21.50 -0.18 32.39
C GLN A 39 -20.24 0.70 32.53
N ALA A 40 -19.80 1.35 31.44
CA ALA A 40 -18.71 2.32 31.47
C ALA A 40 -19.01 3.47 32.42
N GLN A 41 -20.20 4.09 32.29
CA GLN A 41 -20.66 5.17 33.16
C GLN A 41 -20.72 4.72 34.64
N ALA A 42 -21.30 3.54 34.92
CA ALA A 42 -21.39 3.00 36.27
C ALA A 42 -20.00 2.71 36.86
N LEU A 43 -19.11 2.11 36.08
CA LEU A 43 -17.73 1.80 36.49
C LEU A 43 -16.96 3.09 36.88
N LEU A 44 -17.02 4.10 35.99
CA LEU A 44 -16.31 5.37 36.19
C LEU A 44 -16.89 6.16 37.37
N THR A 45 -18.22 6.19 37.50
CA THR A 45 -18.90 6.84 38.63
C THR A 45 -18.49 6.21 39.96
N ALA A 46 -18.49 4.86 40.02
CA ALA A 46 -18.08 4.15 41.25
C ALA A 46 -16.60 4.36 41.59
N ARG A 47 -15.73 4.41 40.58
CA ARG A 47 -14.29 4.53 40.78
C ARG A 47 -13.86 5.92 41.22
N PHE A 48 -14.45 6.98 40.64
CA PHE A 48 -14.04 8.36 40.84
C PHE A 48 -15.02 9.12 41.75
N GLU A 49 -16.06 8.44 42.25
CA GLU A 49 -17.11 9.03 43.12
C GLU A 49 -17.75 10.30 42.53
N GLN A 50 -17.87 10.31 41.16
CA GLN A 50 -18.32 11.48 40.39
C GLN A 50 -19.26 11.06 39.24
N ASN A 51 -20.22 11.93 38.91
CA ASN A 51 -21.16 11.68 37.84
C ASN A 51 -20.60 12.13 36.49
N PHE A 52 -20.55 11.18 35.53
CA PHE A 52 -20.07 11.40 34.18
C PHE A 52 -21.18 11.27 33.12
N ALA A 53 -22.46 11.30 33.47
CA ALA A 53 -23.59 11.09 32.57
C ALA A 53 -23.54 11.99 31.33
N SER A 54 -23.16 13.26 31.49
CA SER A 54 -23.05 14.23 30.38
C SER A 54 -22.03 13.85 29.30
N LEU A 55 -21.02 13.04 29.63
CA LEU A 55 -20.04 12.58 28.64
C LEU A 55 -20.60 11.54 27.69
N PHE A 56 -21.64 10.82 28.11
CA PHE A 56 -22.25 9.74 27.34
C PHE A 56 -23.54 10.16 26.62
N GLU A 57 -23.93 11.43 26.65
CA GLU A 57 -25.13 11.92 25.96
C GLU A 57 -25.09 11.71 24.44
N ALA A 58 -23.87 11.69 23.84
CA ALA A 58 -23.68 11.44 22.43
C ALA A 58 -23.67 9.94 22.06
N TYR A 59 -23.71 9.04 23.06
CA TYR A 59 -23.71 7.59 22.85
C TYR A 59 -25.12 7.04 22.76
N SER A 60 -25.38 6.20 21.79
CA SER A 60 -26.67 5.48 21.68
C SER A 60 -26.76 4.32 22.65
N HIS A 61 -27.98 3.82 22.93
CA HIS A 61 -28.16 2.68 23.82
C HIS A 61 -27.50 1.37 23.34
N GLN A 62 -27.05 1.31 22.09
CA GLN A 62 -26.39 0.15 21.48
C GLN A 62 -24.88 0.30 21.40
N ASP A 63 -24.32 1.44 21.82
CA ASP A 63 -22.87 1.67 21.69
C ASP A 63 -22.11 0.98 22.85
N ASP A 64 -21.07 0.25 22.50
CA ASP A 64 -20.07 -0.26 23.43
C ASP A 64 -18.90 0.72 23.54
N CYS A 65 -18.13 0.62 24.62
CA CYS A 65 -17.01 1.48 24.90
C CYS A 65 -15.80 0.70 25.37
N ALA A 66 -14.62 1.00 24.86
CA ALA A 66 -13.36 0.64 25.50
C ALA A 66 -13.00 1.71 26.54
N VAL A 67 -12.87 1.32 27.80
CA VAL A 67 -12.51 2.19 28.92
C VAL A 67 -11.10 1.88 29.37
N LEU A 68 -10.20 2.86 29.22
CA LEU A 68 -8.80 2.72 29.57
C LEU A 68 -8.48 3.63 30.76
N PHE A 69 -7.93 3.08 31.83
CA PHE A 69 -7.46 3.83 33.00
C PHE A 69 -6.31 3.09 33.72
N ASN A 70 -5.47 3.84 34.40
CA ASN A 70 -4.48 3.31 35.33
C ASN A 70 -5.02 3.39 36.75
N SER A 71 -4.68 2.41 37.59
CA SER A 71 -5.15 2.35 38.97
C SER A 71 -4.72 3.53 39.84
N THR A 72 -3.64 4.21 39.47
CA THR A 72 -3.00 5.28 40.28
C THR A 72 -3.30 6.70 39.77
N LEU A 73 -3.77 6.83 38.52
CA LEU A 73 -4.00 8.12 37.88
C LEU A 73 -5.48 8.55 37.98
N ALA A 74 -5.69 9.84 38.12
CA ALA A 74 -7.01 10.48 38.06
C ALA A 74 -7.34 10.82 36.58
N GLU A 75 -7.07 9.89 35.68
CA GLU A 75 -7.23 10.04 34.22
C GLU A 75 -7.82 8.76 33.61
N PHE A 76 -8.71 8.93 32.64
CA PHE A 76 -9.23 7.82 31.85
C PHE A 76 -9.55 8.23 30.43
N ILE A 77 -9.61 7.25 29.53
CA ILE A 77 -9.98 7.39 28.14
C ILE A 77 -11.22 6.53 27.86
N VAL A 78 -12.15 7.05 27.08
CA VAL A 78 -13.30 6.30 26.58
C VAL A 78 -13.26 6.36 25.06
N LEU A 79 -13.27 5.19 24.42
CA LEU A 79 -13.31 5.02 22.98
C LEU A 79 -14.62 4.32 22.61
N PRO A 80 -15.48 4.93 21.80
CA PRO A 80 -16.68 4.27 21.30
C PRO A 80 -16.27 3.15 20.35
N VAL A 81 -16.81 1.95 20.56
CA VAL A 81 -16.49 0.78 19.73
C VAL A 81 -17.76 0.05 19.33
N ARG A 82 -17.71 -0.67 18.21
CA ARG A 82 -18.77 -1.55 17.73
C ARG A 82 -18.20 -2.89 17.31
N GLN A 83 -19.03 -3.91 17.33
CA GLN A 83 -18.71 -5.18 16.68
C GLN A 83 -18.58 -4.94 15.16
N ALA A 84 -17.63 -5.62 14.53
CA ALA A 84 -17.34 -5.45 13.13
C ALA A 84 -17.04 -6.79 12.44
N MET A 85 -17.07 -6.79 11.11
CA MET A 85 -16.84 -8.02 10.35
C MET A 85 -15.35 -8.37 10.24
N LYS A 86 -14.51 -7.37 9.92
CA LYS A 86 -13.09 -7.56 9.61
C LYS A 86 -12.25 -7.93 10.84
N GLN A 87 -12.64 -7.48 12.00
CA GLN A 87 -12.07 -7.79 13.32
C GLN A 87 -13.17 -7.80 14.36
N ASP A 88 -12.91 -8.24 15.58
CA ASP A 88 -13.98 -8.36 16.57
C ASP A 88 -14.59 -7.01 16.93
N TRP A 89 -13.72 -5.99 17.10
CA TRP A 89 -14.10 -4.65 17.49
C TRP A 89 -13.45 -3.60 16.61
N GLN A 90 -14.20 -2.56 16.27
CA GLN A 90 -13.73 -1.35 15.58
C GLN A 90 -14.20 -0.11 16.31
N ILE A 91 -13.49 1.01 16.12
CA ILE A 91 -13.98 2.29 16.60
C ILE A 91 -15.31 2.65 15.92
N GLN A 92 -16.25 3.18 16.70
CA GLN A 92 -17.49 3.76 16.23
C GLN A 92 -17.27 5.25 15.97
N THR A 93 -17.50 5.70 14.73
CA THR A 93 -17.21 7.09 14.32
C THR A 93 -18.36 8.06 14.59
N THR A 94 -19.54 7.58 14.97
CA THR A 94 -20.72 8.42 15.27
C THR A 94 -20.71 9.01 16.67
N ALA A 95 -19.84 8.52 17.56
CA ALA A 95 -19.66 9.04 18.91
C ALA A 95 -18.21 9.48 19.13
N PRO A 96 -17.94 10.47 19.99
CA PRO A 96 -16.61 11.00 20.21
C PRO A 96 -15.73 10.08 21.05
N ALA A 97 -14.43 9.97 20.72
CA ALA A 97 -13.40 9.48 21.61
C ALA A 97 -12.97 10.63 22.54
N PHE A 98 -12.92 10.40 23.84
CA PHE A 98 -12.56 11.46 24.77
C PHE A 98 -11.66 10.99 25.91
N GLN A 99 -10.89 11.93 26.43
CA GLN A 99 -10.09 11.82 27.65
C GLN A 99 -10.72 12.65 28.74
N VAL A 100 -10.65 12.15 29.96
CA VAL A 100 -11.10 12.87 31.16
C VAL A 100 -9.97 12.91 32.18
N LEU A 101 -9.72 14.12 32.69
CA LEU A 101 -8.86 14.38 33.83
C LEU A 101 -9.77 14.69 34.99
N VAL A 102 -9.77 13.84 36.01
CA VAL A 102 -10.58 14.01 37.24
C VAL A 102 -9.84 14.92 38.18
N GLN A 103 -10.47 16.02 38.56
CA GLN A 103 -9.95 16.98 39.54
C GLN A 103 -10.58 16.76 40.91
N GLN A 104 -10.03 17.36 41.96
CA GLN A 104 -10.65 17.35 43.28
C GLN A 104 -11.98 18.11 43.32
N GLU A 105 -12.85 17.81 44.29
CA GLU A 105 -14.14 18.50 44.50
C GLU A 105 -15.21 18.32 43.43
N HIS A 106 -15.32 17.10 42.84
CA HIS A 106 -16.34 16.78 41.84
C HIS A 106 -16.23 17.55 40.50
N HIS A 107 -15.04 18.06 40.18
CA HIS A 107 -14.76 18.68 38.91
C HIS A 107 -13.94 17.74 38.01
N PHE A 108 -14.25 17.75 36.69
CA PHE A 108 -13.43 17.08 35.68
C PHE A 108 -13.27 17.98 34.47
N GLN A 109 -12.19 17.75 33.74
CA GLN A 109 -11.99 18.32 32.40
C GLN A 109 -12.05 17.19 31.38
N SER A 110 -12.84 17.38 30.33
CA SER A 110 -12.91 16.44 29.22
C SER A 110 -12.47 17.10 27.93
N ARG A 111 -11.83 16.33 27.06
CA ARG A 111 -11.48 16.76 25.70
C ARG A 111 -11.66 15.62 24.72
N MET A 112 -12.06 15.96 23.49
CA MET A 112 -12.02 15.04 22.37
C MET A 112 -10.55 14.76 22.00
N LEU A 113 -10.27 13.54 21.51
CA LEU A 113 -8.93 13.10 21.17
C LEU A 113 -8.75 13.01 19.64
N ASN A 114 -7.64 13.55 19.16
CA ASN A 114 -7.06 13.15 17.89
C ASN A 114 -6.09 11.96 18.08
N ALA A 115 -5.52 11.45 17.01
CA ALA A 115 -4.66 10.26 17.06
C ALA A 115 -3.40 10.46 17.93
N LEU A 116 -2.76 11.63 17.88
CA LEU A 116 -1.58 11.94 18.67
C LEU A 116 -1.92 12.07 20.14
N GLU A 117 -2.97 12.83 20.46
CA GLU A 117 -3.44 13.02 21.83
C GLU A 117 -3.86 11.69 22.47
N LEU A 118 -4.49 10.78 21.71
CA LEU A 118 -4.81 9.44 22.16
C LEU A 118 -3.52 8.65 22.48
N PHE A 119 -2.55 8.64 21.58
CA PHE A 119 -1.30 7.92 21.79
C PHE A 119 -0.55 8.43 23.03
N ASP A 120 -0.45 9.76 23.21
CA ASP A 120 0.17 10.39 24.37
C ASP A 120 -0.58 10.08 25.68
N ALA A 121 -1.91 10.05 25.64
CA ALA A 121 -2.72 9.68 26.79
C ALA A 121 -2.53 8.19 27.15
N MET A 122 -2.47 7.29 26.17
CA MET A 122 -2.20 5.87 26.40
C MET A 122 -0.79 5.63 26.96
N GLN A 123 0.22 6.43 26.58
CA GLN A 123 1.56 6.38 27.19
C GLN A 123 1.48 6.76 28.69
N ARG A 124 0.78 7.85 29.05
CA ARG A 124 0.60 8.23 30.45
C ARG A 124 -0.12 7.17 31.27
N LEU A 125 -1.06 6.45 30.66
CA LEU A 125 -1.75 5.31 31.26
C LEU A 125 -0.89 4.03 31.31
N GLU A 126 0.37 4.10 30.93
CA GLU A 126 1.35 3.00 30.93
C GLU A 126 0.96 1.78 30.07
N ILE A 127 0.09 1.98 29.07
CA ILE A 127 -0.30 0.91 28.15
C ILE A 127 0.91 0.33 27.38
N PHE A 128 1.92 1.16 27.14
CA PHE A 128 3.16 0.80 26.43
C PHE A 128 4.37 0.60 27.34
N ALA A 129 4.17 0.29 28.63
CA ALA A 129 5.26 0.16 29.60
C ALA A 129 6.36 -0.86 29.24
N HIS A 130 6.04 -1.80 28.34
CA HIS A 130 6.96 -2.81 27.82
C HIS A 130 7.74 -2.37 26.58
N CYS A 131 7.47 -1.18 26.02
CA CYS A 131 8.13 -0.64 24.84
C CYS A 131 9.30 0.28 25.23
N GLU A 132 10.32 0.35 24.35
CA GLU A 132 11.43 1.29 24.52
C GLU A 132 10.97 2.73 24.28
N GLN A 133 11.34 3.66 25.17
CA GLN A 133 10.92 5.06 25.06
C GLN A 133 11.34 5.70 23.73
N SER A 134 12.52 5.39 23.22
CA SER A 134 13.02 5.90 21.94
C SER A 134 12.12 5.53 20.75
N LYS A 135 11.47 4.36 20.79
CA LYS A 135 10.51 3.93 19.76
C LYS A 135 9.16 4.61 19.91
N LEU A 136 8.73 4.85 21.18
CA LEU A 136 7.52 5.62 21.45
C LEU A 136 7.67 7.07 20.98
N ASP A 137 8.80 7.71 21.30
CA ASP A 137 9.09 9.09 20.88
C ASP A 137 9.12 9.20 19.34
N ARG A 138 9.75 8.22 18.67
CA ARG A 138 9.76 8.17 17.22
C ARG A 138 8.37 7.99 16.61
N PHE A 139 7.57 7.08 17.15
CA PHE A 139 6.21 6.85 16.66
C PHE A 139 5.33 8.07 16.90
N SER A 140 5.49 8.77 18.02
CA SER A 140 4.80 10.04 18.30
C SER A 140 5.15 11.11 17.26
N ALA A 141 6.43 11.28 16.92
CA ALA A 141 6.89 12.18 15.87
C ALA A 141 6.34 11.78 14.47
N ASP A 142 6.41 10.50 14.12
CA ASP A 142 5.87 9.96 12.86
C ASP A 142 4.35 10.21 12.78
N LEU A 143 3.61 10.06 13.87
CA LEU A 143 2.17 10.30 13.95
C LEU A 143 1.83 11.79 13.83
N GLN A 144 2.59 12.67 14.49
CA GLN A 144 2.45 14.12 14.38
C GLN A 144 2.63 14.59 12.93
N LEU A 145 3.69 14.14 12.27
CA LEU A 145 3.93 14.45 10.85
C LEU A 145 2.82 13.90 9.95
N THR A 146 2.35 12.68 10.23
CA THR A 146 1.22 12.07 9.50
C THR A 146 -0.03 12.94 9.59
N LEU A 147 -0.36 13.47 10.78
CA LEU A 147 -1.52 14.36 10.96
C LEU A 147 -1.38 15.66 10.17
N GLN A 148 -0.20 16.28 10.18
CA GLN A 148 0.08 17.49 9.40
C GLN A 148 -0.09 17.24 7.89
N GLN A 149 0.51 16.17 7.38
CA GLN A 149 0.41 15.78 5.96
C GLN A 149 -1.01 15.38 5.57
N SER A 150 -1.76 14.73 6.48
CA SER A 150 -3.18 14.42 6.28
C SER A 150 -4.05 15.67 6.16
N GLN A 151 -3.76 16.70 6.95
CA GLN A 151 -4.46 17.99 6.84
C GLN A 151 -4.20 18.68 5.50
N LEU A 152 -2.95 18.66 5.01
CA LEU A 152 -2.62 19.19 3.68
C LEU A 152 -3.38 18.47 2.57
N SER A 153 -3.42 17.14 2.61
CA SER A 153 -4.18 16.33 1.65
C SER A 153 -5.69 16.64 1.70
N ALA A 154 -6.26 16.81 2.91
CA ALA A 154 -7.68 17.10 3.10
C ALA A 154 -8.10 18.50 2.61
N GLN A 155 -7.16 19.46 2.60
CA GLN A 155 -7.41 20.80 2.09
C GLN A 155 -7.33 20.86 0.56
N HIS A 156 -6.80 19.84 -0.09
CA HIS A 156 -6.67 19.76 -1.54
C HIS A 156 -7.91 19.12 -2.17
N GLN A 157 -8.54 19.82 -3.10
CA GLN A 157 -9.68 19.30 -3.83
C GLN A 157 -9.25 18.53 -5.08
N ILE A 158 -9.60 17.25 -5.15
CA ILE A 158 -9.42 16.45 -6.35
C ILE A 158 -10.59 16.67 -7.30
N ARG A 159 -10.29 16.88 -8.58
CA ARG A 159 -11.29 17.16 -9.62
C ARG A 159 -11.78 15.88 -10.28
N THR A 160 -12.75 15.21 -9.67
CA THR A 160 -13.31 13.94 -10.19
C THR A 160 -14.21 14.16 -11.42
N GLU A 161 -14.75 15.35 -11.62
CA GLU A 161 -15.57 15.73 -12.77
C GLU A 161 -14.80 15.69 -14.10
N THR A 162 -13.46 15.70 -14.06
CA THR A 162 -12.59 15.61 -15.25
C THR A 162 -12.38 14.19 -15.74
N TRP A 163 -12.84 13.18 -15.02
CA TRP A 163 -12.65 11.78 -15.36
C TRP A 163 -13.43 11.38 -16.61
N ASN A 164 -12.71 10.83 -17.60
CA ASN A 164 -13.28 10.53 -18.91
C ASN A 164 -12.89 9.12 -19.37
N LEU A 165 -13.88 8.24 -19.43
CA LEU A 165 -13.71 6.86 -19.93
C LEU A 165 -13.24 6.79 -21.39
N ALA A 166 -13.48 7.83 -22.19
CA ALA A 166 -13.00 7.90 -23.57
C ALA A 166 -11.49 8.20 -23.70
N GLN A 167 -10.83 8.55 -22.59
CA GLN A 167 -9.41 8.87 -22.53
C GLN A 167 -8.67 7.94 -21.53
N PRO A 168 -8.51 6.62 -21.84
CA PRO A 168 -8.04 5.63 -20.89
C PRO A 168 -6.68 5.96 -20.25
N ALA A 169 -5.74 6.49 -21.03
CA ALA A 169 -4.41 6.84 -20.55
C ALA A 169 -4.42 7.98 -19.51
N GLN A 170 -5.20 9.02 -19.80
CA GLN A 170 -5.36 10.15 -18.86
C GLN A 170 -6.11 9.72 -17.60
N LEU A 171 -7.19 8.98 -17.77
CA LEU A 171 -7.97 8.43 -16.67
C LEU A 171 -7.10 7.57 -15.73
N PHE A 172 -6.24 6.72 -16.29
CA PHE A 172 -5.33 5.90 -15.50
C PHE A 172 -4.41 6.76 -14.60
N ILE A 173 -3.82 7.83 -15.16
CA ILE A 173 -2.97 8.77 -14.39
C ILE A 173 -3.79 9.42 -13.27
N GLN A 174 -5.00 9.89 -13.56
CA GLN A 174 -5.87 10.52 -12.57
C GLN A 174 -6.29 9.56 -11.44
N LEU A 175 -6.56 8.30 -11.77
CA LEU A 175 -6.90 7.27 -10.78
C LEU A 175 -5.68 6.85 -9.92
N GLU A 176 -4.47 6.87 -10.48
CA GLU A 176 -3.23 6.70 -9.70
C GLU A 176 -3.02 7.85 -8.71
N GLN A 177 -3.30 9.08 -9.11
CA GLN A 177 -3.23 10.25 -8.25
C GLN A 177 -4.29 10.19 -7.15
N TYR A 178 -5.53 9.84 -7.50
CA TYR A 178 -6.62 9.63 -6.54
C TYR A 178 -6.30 8.52 -5.53
N ALA A 179 -5.72 7.41 -5.98
CA ALA A 179 -5.30 6.33 -5.09
C ALA A 179 -4.24 6.77 -4.06
N GLY A 180 -3.50 7.85 -4.31
CA GLY A 180 -2.59 8.46 -3.34
C GLY A 180 -3.26 8.97 -2.07
N LEU A 181 -4.57 9.22 -2.09
CA LEU A 181 -5.33 9.61 -0.90
C LEU A 181 -5.34 8.52 0.18
N ARG A 182 -5.42 7.25 -0.22
CA ARG A 182 -5.45 6.10 0.69
C ARG A 182 -4.79 4.84 0.08
N ASP A 183 -3.57 4.97 -0.41
CA ASP A 183 -2.82 3.87 -1.07
C ASP A 183 -2.49 2.70 -0.12
N ARG A 184 -2.53 2.93 1.18
CA ARG A 184 -2.30 1.96 2.26
C ARG A 184 -3.44 2.02 3.27
N PRO A 185 -4.63 1.48 2.93
CA PRO A 185 -5.76 1.47 3.86
C PRO A 185 -5.39 0.75 5.15
N TYR A 186 -5.99 1.21 6.25
CA TYR A 186 -5.80 0.71 7.62
C TYR A 186 -4.46 1.00 8.29
N HIS A 187 -3.49 1.60 7.59
CA HIS A 187 -2.22 1.93 8.21
C HIS A 187 -2.24 3.36 8.77
N PRO A 188 -2.12 3.55 10.10
CA PRO A 188 -2.24 4.89 10.71
C PRO A 188 -1.18 5.89 10.22
N LEU A 189 -0.03 5.39 9.73
CA LEU A 189 1.03 6.21 9.14
C LEU A 189 1.01 6.20 7.59
N ALA A 190 -0.13 5.95 6.94
CA ALA A 190 -0.21 5.86 5.48
C ALA A 190 0.28 7.16 4.79
N LYS A 191 -0.07 8.31 5.36
CA LYS A 191 0.34 9.63 4.82
C LYS A 191 1.78 10.02 5.14
N LEU A 192 2.47 9.32 6.04
CA LEU A 192 3.84 9.65 6.42
C LEU A 192 4.80 9.63 5.22
N LYS A 193 5.44 10.78 4.99
CA LYS A 193 6.55 10.98 4.07
C LYS A 193 7.62 11.79 4.81
N ASP A 194 8.28 11.09 5.77
CA ASP A 194 9.36 11.67 6.58
C ASP A 194 10.59 11.91 5.68
N GLY A 195 11.01 13.14 5.60
CA GLY A 195 12.00 13.68 4.66
C GLY A 195 11.44 14.80 3.78
N PHE A 196 10.11 14.93 3.64
CA PHE A 196 9.50 16.05 2.95
C PHE A 196 9.12 17.17 3.93
N ASP A 197 9.48 18.40 3.59
CA ASP A 197 8.82 19.57 4.15
C ASP A 197 7.40 19.75 3.57
N GLN A 198 6.72 20.83 3.93
CA GLN A 198 5.34 21.07 3.52
C GLN A 198 5.22 21.32 2.00
N ASP A 199 6.14 22.08 1.42
CA ASP A 199 6.13 22.41 -0.02
C ASP A 199 6.51 21.19 -0.85
N GLU A 200 7.49 20.43 -0.41
CA GLU A 200 7.92 19.17 -1.02
C GLU A 200 6.82 18.11 -0.94
N TYR A 201 6.08 18.04 0.18
CA TYR A 201 4.94 17.12 0.31
C TYR A 201 3.87 17.43 -0.74
N GLN A 202 3.54 18.72 -0.95
CA GLN A 202 2.60 19.15 -1.98
C GLN A 202 3.15 18.95 -3.40
N GLN A 203 4.45 19.18 -3.60
CA GLN A 203 5.09 19.04 -4.91
C GLN A 203 5.20 17.58 -5.37
N PHE A 204 5.47 16.65 -4.45
CA PHE A 204 5.84 15.29 -4.79
C PHE A 204 4.76 14.23 -4.46
N SER A 205 3.74 14.56 -3.69
CA SER A 205 2.68 13.59 -3.40
C SER A 205 1.63 13.54 -4.52
N PRO A 206 1.16 12.33 -4.89
CA PRO A 206 0.35 12.11 -6.10
C PRO A 206 -0.97 12.87 -6.10
N GLU A 207 -1.62 12.99 -4.94
CA GLU A 207 -2.93 13.64 -4.82
C GLU A 207 -2.94 15.13 -5.22
N PHE A 208 -1.79 15.81 -5.18
CA PHE A 208 -1.68 17.21 -5.59
C PHE A 208 -1.50 17.38 -7.10
N SER A 209 -1.28 16.31 -7.83
CA SER A 209 -1.18 16.32 -9.30
C SER A 209 -0.16 17.31 -9.87
N GLN A 210 0.96 17.51 -9.14
CA GLN A 210 2.03 18.41 -9.57
C GLN A 210 2.97 17.74 -10.55
N GLN A 211 3.48 18.51 -11.52
CA GLN A 211 4.53 18.05 -12.42
C GLN A 211 5.87 17.95 -11.66
N ILE A 212 6.54 16.84 -11.81
CA ILE A 212 7.82 16.54 -11.15
C ILE A 212 8.93 16.64 -12.20
N LYS A 213 9.94 17.44 -11.89
CA LYS A 213 11.15 17.50 -12.69
C LYS A 213 12.03 16.29 -12.43
N LEU A 214 12.57 15.72 -13.48
CA LEU A 214 13.65 14.74 -13.40
C LEU A 214 14.97 15.44 -13.64
N ASN A 215 15.89 15.30 -12.72
CA ASN A 215 17.30 15.64 -12.92
C ASN A 215 18.00 14.45 -13.59
N TRP A 216 19.21 14.68 -14.08
CA TRP A 216 20.00 13.66 -14.72
C TRP A 216 21.44 13.70 -14.21
N VAL A 217 22.05 12.54 -14.15
CA VAL A 217 23.48 12.37 -13.83
C VAL A 217 24.15 11.54 -14.90
N ALA A 218 25.38 11.91 -15.27
CA ALA A 218 26.24 11.07 -16.08
C ALA A 218 27.07 10.16 -15.15
N ILE A 219 27.09 8.86 -15.41
CA ILE A 219 27.80 7.87 -14.61
C ILE A 219 28.77 7.13 -15.53
N LYS A 220 30.00 6.83 -15.09
CA LYS A 220 30.93 6.00 -15.86
C LYS A 220 30.29 4.66 -16.18
N LYS A 221 30.25 4.28 -17.45
CA LYS A 221 29.57 3.05 -17.93
C LYS A 221 30.06 1.77 -17.23
N GLU A 222 31.34 1.73 -16.90
CA GLU A 222 31.96 0.61 -16.19
C GLU A 222 31.42 0.38 -14.77
N GLN A 223 30.66 1.35 -14.22
CA GLN A 223 30.04 1.27 -12.90
C GLN A 223 28.49 1.27 -12.99
N VAL A 224 27.94 0.97 -14.16
CA VAL A 224 26.50 0.80 -14.34
C VAL A 224 26.17 -0.62 -14.69
N VAL A 225 25.28 -1.22 -13.88
CA VAL A 225 24.68 -2.52 -14.16
C VAL A 225 23.25 -2.34 -14.66
N TYR A 226 22.77 -3.31 -15.42
CA TYR A 226 21.44 -3.23 -16.05
C TYR A 226 20.82 -4.61 -16.26
N GLY A 227 19.51 -4.62 -16.53
CA GLY A 227 18.76 -5.84 -16.77
C GLY A 227 19.25 -6.60 -18.02
N GLN A 228 19.43 -7.92 -17.88
CA GLN A 228 20.10 -8.75 -18.87
C GLN A 228 19.29 -9.11 -20.13
N ASP A 229 17.96 -8.89 -20.14
CA ASP A 229 17.07 -9.38 -21.20
C ASP A 229 16.64 -8.30 -22.19
N VAL A 230 17.41 -7.24 -22.33
CA VAL A 230 17.05 -6.11 -23.18
C VAL A 230 17.91 -6.12 -24.43
N SER A 231 17.33 -5.92 -25.62
CA SER A 231 18.08 -5.82 -26.87
C SER A 231 19.21 -4.78 -26.75
N GLU A 232 20.42 -5.16 -27.08
CA GLU A 232 21.68 -4.43 -26.83
C GLU A 232 21.66 -2.92 -27.14
N ILE A 233 20.94 -2.49 -28.16
CA ILE A 233 20.96 -1.09 -28.63
C ILE A 233 20.25 -0.12 -27.67
N LYS A 234 19.28 -0.60 -26.88
CA LYS A 234 18.48 0.27 -26.00
C LYS A 234 19.03 0.36 -24.58
N ILE A 235 19.78 -0.63 -24.14
CA ILE A 235 20.33 -0.71 -22.77
C ILE A 235 21.34 0.39 -22.48
N HIS A 236 22.17 0.71 -23.46
CA HIS A 236 23.26 1.67 -23.28
C HIS A 236 22.82 3.13 -23.38
N GLN A 237 21.53 3.40 -23.59
CA GLN A 237 21.02 4.76 -23.77
C GLN A 237 19.63 4.94 -23.17
N PRO A 238 19.48 4.92 -21.82
CA PRO A 238 18.17 5.10 -21.16
C PRO A 238 17.50 6.40 -21.58
N ALA A 239 18.26 7.47 -21.85
CA ALA A 239 17.74 8.73 -22.36
C ALA A 239 16.89 8.58 -23.63
N LYS A 240 17.28 7.73 -24.57
CA LYS A 240 16.49 7.46 -25.79
C LYS A 240 15.14 6.77 -25.53
N ILE A 241 15.00 6.13 -24.39
CA ILE A 241 13.76 5.49 -23.99
C ILE A 241 12.79 6.51 -23.40
N PHE A 242 13.29 7.37 -22.50
CA PHE A 242 12.47 8.30 -21.72
C PHE A 242 12.22 9.62 -22.46
N LEU A 243 13.21 10.15 -23.17
CA LEU A 243 13.18 11.46 -23.80
C LEU A 243 12.64 11.38 -25.25
N ASN A 244 12.06 12.46 -25.74
CA ASN A 244 11.81 12.65 -27.16
C ASN A 244 13.11 13.03 -27.91
N ASN A 245 13.05 13.15 -29.25
CA ASN A 245 14.25 13.44 -30.04
C ASN A 245 14.90 14.78 -29.70
N GLN A 246 14.11 15.83 -29.41
CA GLN A 246 14.62 17.15 -29.10
C GLN A 246 15.25 17.17 -27.71
N GLU A 247 14.61 16.61 -26.72
CA GLU A 247 15.11 16.48 -25.35
C GLU A 247 16.39 15.64 -25.29
N ASN A 248 16.40 14.51 -26.02
CA ASN A 248 17.60 13.70 -26.12
C ASN A 248 18.74 14.43 -26.81
N LEU A 249 18.46 15.26 -27.84
CA LEU A 249 19.48 16.10 -28.47
C LEU A 249 20.06 17.11 -27.47
N GLN A 250 19.23 17.77 -26.68
CA GLN A 250 19.69 18.72 -25.66
C GLN A 250 20.60 18.03 -24.62
N LEU A 251 20.21 16.85 -24.13
CA LEU A 251 21.03 16.07 -23.21
C LEU A 251 22.36 15.67 -23.85
N GLN A 252 22.37 15.23 -25.12
CA GLN A 252 23.59 14.85 -25.84
C GLN A 252 24.52 16.06 -26.06
N GLN A 253 23.96 17.25 -26.34
CA GLN A 253 24.73 18.47 -26.46
C GLN A 253 25.44 18.84 -25.14
N GLU A 254 24.77 18.68 -24.00
CA GLU A 254 25.40 18.90 -22.69
C GLU A 254 26.51 17.89 -22.42
N LEU A 255 26.28 16.60 -22.68
CA LEU A 255 27.30 15.56 -22.52
C LEU A 255 28.53 15.86 -23.39
N GLN A 256 28.30 16.24 -24.63
CA GLN A 256 29.39 16.63 -25.54
C GLN A 256 30.13 17.88 -25.06
N TYR A 257 29.41 18.92 -24.63
CA TYR A 257 30.01 20.16 -24.09
C TYR A 257 30.90 19.88 -22.86
N LYS A 258 30.48 18.96 -21.99
CA LYS A 258 31.26 18.54 -20.81
C LYS A 258 32.38 17.54 -21.15
N GLY A 259 32.52 17.12 -22.41
CA GLY A 259 33.53 16.13 -22.80
C GLY A 259 33.23 14.69 -22.31
N LEU A 260 31.99 14.38 -21.99
CA LEU A 260 31.59 13.12 -21.36
C LEU A 260 31.24 12.01 -22.37
N GLY A 261 31.66 12.06 -23.57
CA GLY A 261 31.53 11.11 -24.67
C GLY A 261 30.94 9.72 -24.40
N ASP A 262 31.53 8.69 -25.03
CA ASP A 262 31.05 7.32 -24.89
C ASP A 262 31.40 6.60 -23.56
N GLU A 263 32.18 7.23 -22.70
CA GLU A 263 32.58 6.67 -21.42
C GLU A 263 31.49 6.77 -20.33
N TYR A 264 30.52 7.66 -20.54
CA TYR A 264 29.44 7.92 -19.58
C TYR A 264 28.08 7.51 -20.11
N LEU A 265 27.20 7.19 -19.16
CA LEU A 265 25.78 6.90 -19.38
C LEU A 265 24.94 7.87 -18.55
N ALA A 266 23.98 8.55 -19.18
CA ALA A 266 23.08 9.43 -18.46
C ALA A 266 21.89 8.66 -17.85
N LEU A 267 21.69 8.80 -16.54
CA LEU A 267 20.56 8.23 -15.80
C LEU A 267 19.67 9.33 -15.21
N PRO A 268 18.32 9.13 -15.22
CA PRO A 268 17.41 10.02 -14.53
C PRO A 268 17.46 9.80 -13.02
N ILE A 269 17.27 10.86 -12.27
CA ILE A 269 17.18 10.87 -10.81
C ILE A 269 16.01 11.77 -10.39
N HIS A 270 15.26 11.36 -9.35
CA HIS A 270 14.18 12.16 -8.78
C HIS A 270 14.73 13.51 -8.26
N ALA A 271 14.00 14.63 -8.50
CA ALA A 271 14.46 15.95 -8.08
C ALA A 271 14.86 16.03 -6.61
N TRP A 272 13.99 15.55 -5.73
CA TRP A 272 14.27 15.49 -4.30
C TRP A 272 15.54 14.67 -3.96
N GLN A 273 15.70 13.52 -4.59
CA GLN A 273 16.86 12.64 -4.40
C GLN A 273 18.16 13.32 -4.87
N PHE A 274 18.07 14.10 -5.95
CA PHE A 274 19.18 14.87 -6.49
C PHE A 274 19.63 15.98 -5.51
N GLU A 275 18.67 16.69 -4.91
CA GLU A 275 18.94 17.84 -4.04
C GLU A 275 19.40 17.41 -2.64
N HIS A 276 18.77 16.38 -2.05
CA HIS A 276 18.98 16.02 -0.65
C HIS A 276 19.94 14.85 -0.43
N VAL A 277 20.14 13.97 -1.43
CA VAL A 277 20.85 12.71 -1.20
C VAL A 277 22.13 12.58 -2.04
N LEU A 278 22.13 13.11 -3.26
CA LEU A 278 23.24 12.87 -4.19
C LEU A 278 24.59 13.31 -3.60
N VAL A 279 24.68 14.52 -3.06
CA VAL A 279 25.94 15.06 -2.50
C VAL A 279 26.35 14.31 -1.24
N GLU A 280 25.39 13.94 -0.38
CA GLU A 280 25.68 13.23 0.87
C GLU A 280 26.20 11.81 0.63
N LYS A 281 25.51 11.05 -0.23
CA LYS A 281 25.80 9.63 -0.41
C LYS A 281 26.88 9.33 -1.45
N PHE A 282 27.17 10.28 -2.36
CA PHE A 282 28.07 10.09 -3.50
C PHE A 282 29.18 11.15 -3.56
N ALA A 283 29.61 11.68 -2.41
CA ALA A 283 30.62 12.73 -2.33
C ALA A 283 31.94 12.32 -3.01
N GLN A 284 32.38 11.08 -2.84
CA GLN A 284 33.61 10.55 -3.45
C GLN A 284 33.45 10.45 -4.97
N GLU A 285 32.35 9.91 -5.44
CA GLU A 285 32.06 9.69 -6.87
C GLU A 285 31.87 11.03 -7.61
N LEU A 286 31.40 12.05 -6.91
CA LEU A 286 31.32 13.41 -7.44
C LEU A 286 32.73 14.04 -7.54
N ALA A 287 33.59 13.82 -6.53
CA ALA A 287 34.94 14.38 -6.49
C ALA A 287 35.87 13.76 -7.55
N ASP A 288 35.76 12.44 -7.77
CA ASP A 288 36.58 11.71 -8.76
C ASP A 288 35.91 11.63 -10.15
N GLN A 289 34.80 12.33 -10.33
CA GLN A 289 34.04 12.41 -11.57
C GLN A 289 33.46 11.05 -12.06
N THR A 290 33.30 10.09 -11.18
CA THR A 290 32.57 8.86 -11.48
C THR A 290 31.09 9.15 -11.77
N ILE A 291 30.53 10.11 -11.01
CA ILE A 291 29.18 10.65 -11.20
C ILE A 291 29.29 12.16 -11.43
N ILE A 292 28.64 12.64 -12.48
CA ILE A 292 28.64 14.07 -12.85
C ILE A 292 27.20 14.56 -12.95
N PRO A 293 26.78 15.53 -12.14
CA PRO A 293 25.47 16.17 -12.26
C PRO A 293 25.33 16.92 -13.59
N LEU A 294 24.17 16.75 -14.23
CA LEU A 294 23.82 17.44 -15.47
C LEU A 294 22.84 18.59 -15.20
N ALA A 295 22.91 19.64 -16.01
CA ALA A 295 21.99 20.77 -15.94
C ALA A 295 20.64 20.44 -16.61
N PHE A 296 20.64 19.48 -17.53
CA PHE A 296 19.43 19.04 -18.24
C PHE A 296 18.38 18.53 -17.25
N GLN A 297 17.13 18.96 -17.45
CA GLN A 297 15.96 18.56 -16.68
C GLN A 297 14.81 18.19 -17.62
N TYR A 298 14.05 17.17 -17.24
CA TYR A 298 12.82 16.74 -17.91
C TYR A 298 11.62 16.94 -16.97
N THR A 299 10.50 17.49 -17.47
CA THR A 299 9.45 18.05 -16.60
C THR A 299 8.06 17.43 -16.73
N GLU A 300 7.85 16.40 -17.58
CA GLU A 300 6.51 15.87 -17.85
C GLU A 300 6.17 14.60 -17.08
N MET A 301 6.52 14.56 -15.81
CA MET A 301 6.26 13.40 -14.95
C MET A 301 5.32 13.74 -13.80
N TYR A 302 4.52 12.77 -13.38
CA TYR A 302 3.61 12.87 -12.23
C TYR A 302 3.82 11.69 -11.29
N ALA A 303 3.70 11.89 -9.99
CA ALA A 303 3.74 10.80 -9.03
C ALA A 303 2.54 9.85 -9.22
N SER A 304 2.79 8.54 -9.12
CA SER A 304 1.75 7.54 -8.95
C SER A 304 1.46 7.34 -7.46
N SER A 305 0.48 6.50 -7.14
CA SER A 305 0.17 6.07 -5.77
C SER A 305 1.37 5.50 -5.00
N SER A 306 2.43 5.04 -5.70
CA SER A 306 3.66 4.55 -5.05
C SER A 306 4.68 5.65 -4.72
N LEU A 307 4.38 6.92 -4.97
CA LEU A 307 5.22 8.10 -4.76
C LEU A 307 6.49 8.13 -5.65
N ARG A 308 7.33 7.12 -5.58
CA ARG A 308 8.60 6.99 -6.31
C ARG A 308 8.49 6.41 -7.72
N SER A 309 7.30 6.01 -8.14
CA SER A 309 7.00 5.62 -9.53
C SER A 309 6.31 6.78 -10.22
N LEU A 310 6.96 7.32 -11.22
CA LEU A 310 6.50 8.50 -11.94
C LEU A 310 5.87 8.10 -13.27
N LEU A 311 4.76 8.72 -13.60
CA LEU A 311 3.98 8.49 -14.82
C LEU A 311 4.26 9.58 -15.84
N SER A 312 4.43 9.23 -17.11
CA SER A 312 4.64 10.18 -18.20
C SER A 312 3.32 10.45 -18.93
N VAL A 313 3.00 11.73 -19.15
CA VAL A 313 1.82 12.11 -19.95
C VAL A 313 2.09 11.91 -21.44
N SER A 314 3.28 12.25 -21.90
CA SER A 314 3.68 12.11 -23.31
C SER A 314 3.89 10.64 -23.73
N LYS A 315 4.24 9.77 -22.77
CA LYS A 315 4.45 8.32 -22.98
C LYS A 315 3.68 7.52 -21.92
N PRO A 316 2.35 7.53 -21.92
CA PRO A 316 1.55 7.00 -20.80
C PRO A 316 1.73 5.49 -20.56
N GLN A 317 2.27 4.74 -21.53
CA GLN A 317 2.65 3.34 -21.34
C GLN A 317 3.90 3.17 -20.45
N ASP A 318 4.70 4.22 -20.27
CA ASP A 318 5.96 4.15 -19.54
C ASP A 318 5.82 4.84 -18.19
N SER A 319 6.19 4.16 -17.13
CA SER A 319 6.43 4.73 -15.83
C SER A 319 7.87 4.47 -15.39
N LEU A 320 8.39 5.34 -14.56
CA LEU A 320 9.76 5.31 -14.11
C LEU A 320 9.81 5.17 -12.59
N LYS A 321 10.31 4.03 -12.10
CA LYS A 321 10.52 3.79 -10.66
C LYS A 321 11.95 4.21 -10.30
N LEU A 322 12.07 5.12 -9.36
CA LEU A 322 13.34 5.70 -8.90
C LEU A 322 13.52 5.50 -7.40
N PRO A 323 14.75 5.49 -6.88
CA PRO A 323 14.99 5.66 -5.45
C PRO A 323 14.46 7.00 -4.96
N LEU A 324 13.93 7.00 -3.76
CA LEU A 324 13.50 8.19 -3.05
C LEU A 324 13.74 7.94 -1.56
N ALA A 325 14.79 8.53 -0.99
CA ALA A 325 15.22 8.27 0.39
C ALA A 325 14.30 8.94 1.44
N VAL A 326 13.02 8.99 1.14
CA VAL A 326 11.95 9.41 2.05
C VAL A 326 11.45 8.20 2.80
N LYS A 327 11.32 8.31 4.12
CA LYS A 327 10.75 7.24 4.94
C LYS A 327 9.23 7.24 4.81
N SER A 328 8.69 6.11 4.47
CA SER A 328 7.24 5.87 4.42
C SER A 328 6.93 4.50 4.99
N LEU A 329 5.91 4.38 5.84
CA LEU A 329 5.53 3.14 6.50
C LEU A 329 6.70 2.45 7.24
N GLY A 330 7.53 3.24 7.90
CA GLY A 330 8.65 2.73 8.70
C GLY A 330 9.91 2.35 7.92
N SER A 331 9.97 2.54 6.58
CA SER A 331 11.19 2.24 5.79
C SER A 331 11.48 3.26 4.70
N LEU A 332 12.76 3.40 4.36
CA LEU A 332 13.22 4.20 3.23
C LEU A 332 12.85 3.54 1.90
N ARG A 333 12.54 4.36 0.88
CA ARG A 333 12.08 3.88 -0.42
C ARG A 333 13.23 3.71 -1.41
N PHE A 334 14.16 2.82 -1.07
CA PHE A 334 15.28 2.44 -1.93
C PHE A 334 14.86 1.65 -3.18
N LEU A 335 15.76 1.56 -4.15
CA LEU A 335 15.61 0.67 -5.31
C LEU A 335 16.80 -0.30 -5.39
N PRO A 336 16.81 -1.38 -4.59
CA PRO A 336 17.90 -2.34 -4.56
C PRO A 336 18.06 -3.10 -5.87
N ILE A 337 19.29 -3.28 -6.32
CA ILE A 337 19.65 -4.06 -7.52
C ILE A 337 19.09 -5.48 -7.43
N VAL A 338 19.25 -6.10 -6.26
CA VAL A 338 18.77 -7.47 -5.98
C VAL A 338 17.25 -7.60 -6.21
N LYS A 339 16.47 -6.59 -5.82
CA LYS A 339 15.03 -6.59 -6.09
C LYS A 339 14.72 -6.51 -7.58
N MET A 340 15.46 -5.72 -8.34
CA MET A 340 15.27 -5.63 -9.80
C MET A 340 15.66 -6.95 -10.49
N ILE A 341 16.75 -7.60 -10.07
CA ILE A 341 17.16 -8.93 -10.56
C ILE A 341 16.07 -9.97 -10.25
N ASN A 342 15.62 -10.03 -9.00
CA ASN A 342 14.59 -10.99 -8.59
C ASN A 342 13.23 -10.68 -9.24
N GLY A 343 12.92 -9.42 -9.49
CA GLY A 343 11.74 -8.99 -10.26
C GLY A 343 11.76 -9.50 -11.70
N GLN A 344 12.91 -9.45 -12.39
CA GLN A 344 13.06 -10.04 -13.73
C GLN A 344 12.84 -11.55 -13.72
N LYS A 345 13.40 -12.26 -12.73
CA LYS A 345 13.21 -13.71 -12.56
C LYS A 345 11.74 -14.04 -12.34
N ASN A 346 11.05 -13.26 -11.52
CA ASN A 346 9.61 -13.38 -11.27
C ASN A 346 8.78 -13.07 -12.51
N GLN A 347 9.13 -12.05 -13.28
CA GLN A 347 8.41 -11.75 -14.52
C GLN A 347 8.50 -12.89 -15.53
N LYS A 348 9.68 -13.50 -15.69
CA LYS A 348 9.84 -14.72 -16.52
C LYS A 348 8.99 -15.88 -16.00
N LEU A 349 9.00 -16.08 -14.68
CA LEU A 349 8.21 -17.13 -14.03
C LEU A 349 6.71 -16.93 -14.22
N LEU A 350 6.20 -15.70 -14.04
CA LEU A 350 4.79 -15.34 -14.29
C LEU A 350 4.41 -15.52 -15.77
N GLN A 351 5.31 -15.17 -16.70
CA GLN A 351 5.09 -15.41 -18.14
C GLN A 351 5.00 -16.91 -18.43
N ALA A 352 5.86 -17.73 -17.84
CA ALA A 352 5.80 -19.19 -17.98
C ALA A 352 4.52 -19.76 -17.35
N ALA A 353 4.12 -19.28 -16.18
CA ALA A 353 2.88 -19.67 -15.51
C ALA A 353 1.63 -19.36 -16.36
N LYS A 354 1.58 -18.19 -17.02
CA LYS A 354 0.51 -17.86 -17.98
C LYS A 354 0.35 -18.91 -19.07
N GLN A 355 1.43 -19.50 -19.54
CA GLN A 355 1.37 -20.53 -20.59
C GLN A 355 0.81 -21.88 -20.10
N LYS A 356 0.75 -22.08 -18.79
CA LYS A 356 0.22 -23.31 -18.18
C LYS A 356 -1.29 -23.29 -17.93
N ASP A 357 -1.95 -22.14 -18.10
CA ASP A 357 -3.39 -21.99 -17.81
C ASP A 357 -4.05 -21.05 -18.85
N GLU A 358 -5.09 -21.56 -19.53
CA GLU A 358 -5.77 -20.83 -20.61
C GLU A 358 -6.54 -19.59 -20.13
N VAL A 359 -6.95 -19.57 -18.84
CA VAL A 359 -7.60 -18.39 -18.25
C VAL A 359 -6.55 -17.33 -17.98
N LEU A 360 -5.41 -17.70 -17.39
CA LEU A 360 -4.31 -16.78 -17.14
C LEU A 360 -3.76 -16.17 -18.42
N LYS A 361 -3.67 -16.94 -19.53
CA LYS A 361 -3.29 -16.39 -20.85
C LYS A 361 -4.15 -15.22 -21.28
N LYS A 362 -5.45 -15.31 -21.04
CA LYS A 362 -6.45 -14.34 -21.50
C LYS A 362 -6.70 -13.20 -20.53
N ARG A 363 -6.56 -13.44 -19.23
CA ARG A 363 -7.05 -12.56 -18.16
C ARG A 363 -5.96 -11.98 -17.28
N LEU A 364 -4.69 -12.37 -17.46
CA LEU A 364 -3.56 -11.83 -16.71
C LEU A 364 -2.65 -11.04 -17.64
N TRP A 365 -2.49 -9.75 -17.39
CA TRP A 365 -1.47 -8.89 -17.99
C TRP A 365 -0.35 -8.65 -16.98
N LEU A 366 0.84 -8.45 -17.50
CA LEU A 366 2.02 -8.15 -16.69
C LEU A 366 2.61 -6.83 -17.17
N CYS A 367 2.92 -5.95 -16.24
CA CYS A 367 3.76 -4.80 -16.52
C CYS A 367 5.17 -5.30 -16.87
N ASP A 368 5.79 -4.75 -17.92
CA ASP A 368 7.17 -5.13 -18.24
C ASP A 368 8.14 -4.29 -17.39
N GLU A 369 8.91 -4.96 -16.54
CA GLU A 369 9.85 -4.39 -15.59
C GLU A 369 11.29 -4.84 -15.84
N ASN A 370 11.59 -5.40 -17.03
CA ASN A 370 12.91 -5.95 -17.35
C ASN A 370 13.97 -4.86 -17.63
N GLN A 371 13.56 -3.63 -17.91
CA GLN A 371 14.48 -2.54 -18.23
C GLN A 371 14.80 -1.75 -16.96
N TRP A 372 16.02 -1.91 -16.47
CA TRP A 372 16.53 -1.17 -15.31
C TRP A 372 18.02 -0.93 -15.40
N TRP A 373 18.50 0.10 -14.72
CA TRP A 373 19.89 0.53 -14.59
C TRP A 373 20.16 0.90 -13.14
N ALA A 374 21.35 0.62 -12.68
CA ALA A 374 21.79 0.99 -11.34
C ALA A 374 23.28 1.26 -11.29
N TYR A 375 23.68 2.18 -10.46
CA TYR A 375 25.06 2.35 -10.06
C TYR A 375 25.50 1.16 -9.20
N LEU A 376 26.66 0.58 -9.50
CA LEU A 376 27.28 -0.45 -8.69
C LEU A 376 28.81 -0.26 -8.71
N PRO A 377 29.43 0.23 -7.61
CA PRO A 377 30.87 0.31 -7.49
C PRO A 377 31.42 -1.11 -7.36
N HIS A 378 32.65 -1.33 -7.73
CA HIS A 378 33.38 -2.60 -7.59
C HIS A 378 32.69 -3.84 -8.18
N GLN A 379 33.36 -4.52 -9.08
CA GLN A 379 32.92 -5.78 -9.72
C GLN A 379 31.48 -5.73 -10.31
N PRO A 380 31.12 -4.71 -11.10
CA PRO A 380 29.76 -4.59 -11.65
C PRO A 380 29.42 -5.74 -12.60
N GLU A 381 30.40 -6.48 -13.13
CA GLU A 381 30.23 -7.68 -13.94
C GLU A 381 29.78 -8.90 -13.10
N ASN A 382 29.98 -8.88 -11.78
CA ASN A 382 29.65 -9.98 -10.89
C ASN A 382 28.30 -9.74 -10.18
N LEU A 383 27.21 -10.23 -10.77
CA LEU A 383 25.85 -10.18 -10.19
C LEU A 383 25.51 -11.49 -9.45
N THR A 384 26.42 -11.97 -8.60
CA THR A 384 26.26 -13.18 -7.78
C THR A 384 26.23 -12.84 -6.29
N PRO A 385 25.81 -13.77 -5.41
CA PRO A 385 25.83 -13.56 -3.96
C PRO A 385 27.20 -13.23 -3.37
N ASP A 386 28.28 -13.57 -4.07
CA ASP A 386 29.66 -13.31 -3.63
C ASP A 386 30.04 -11.82 -3.71
N ASN A 387 29.36 -11.05 -4.55
CA ASN A 387 29.54 -9.60 -4.62
C ASN A 387 28.71 -8.92 -3.53
N LEU A 388 29.29 -8.71 -2.37
CA LEU A 388 28.61 -8.10 -1.22
C LEU A 388 28.12 -6.67 -1.47
N THR A 389 28.76 -5.92 -2.38
CA THR A 389 28.37 -4.56 -2.75
C THR A 389 26.94 -4.48 -3.30
N LEU A 390 26.40 -5.58 -3.85
CA LEU A 390 24.99 -5.67 -4.29
C LEU A 390 23.99 -5.43 -3.16
N PHE A 391 24.42 -5.62 -1.91
CA PHE A 391 23.57 -5.55 -0.73
C PHE A 391 23.85 -4.30 0.11
N ASP A 392 24.84 -3.49 -0.27
CA ASP A 392 25.16 -2.23 0.38
C ASP A 392 24.06 -1.18 0.14
N GLU A 393 23.92 -0.24 1.09
CA GLU A 393 22.91 0.81 1.01
C GLU A 393 23.20 1.80 -0.11
N GLN A 394 24.46 2.22 -0.31
CA GLN A 394 24.81 3.28 -1.24
C GLN A 394 24.31 3.04 -2.67
N PRO A 395 24.49 1.88 -3.31
CA PRO A 395 23.97 1.62 -4.64
C PRO A 395 22.44 1.72 -4.74
N MET A 396 21.73 1.48 -3.63
CA MET A 396 20.27 1.53 -3.61
C MET A 396 19.68 2.94 -3.81
N HIS A 397 20.54 3.98 -3.69
CA HIS A 397 20.17 5.38 -3.85
C HIS A 397 20.23 5.89 -5.29
N LEU A 398 20.86 5.15 -6.22
CA LEU A 398 21.03 5.58 -7.60
C LEU A 398 20.74 4.44 -8.59
N ALA A 399 19.50 4.37 -9.00
CA ALA A 399 18.97 3.38 -9.94
C ALA A 399 17.76 3.95 -10.68
N ALA A 400 17.36 3.31 -11.78
CA ALA A 400 16.16 3.63 -12.53
C ALA A 400 15.56 2.35 -13.11
N GLN A 401 14.26 2.12 -12.95
CA GLN A 401 13.54 1.01 -13.54
C GLN A 401 12.38 1.54 -14.37
N ARG A 402 12.36 1.18 -15.65
CA ARG A 402 11.20 1.39 -16.51
C ARG A 402 10.16 0.32 -16.23
N ARG A 403 8.93 0.75 -16.04
CA ARG A 403 7.74 -0.09 -15.98
C ARG A 403 6.89 0.20 -17.19
N ARG A 404 6.65 -0.79 -18.03
CA ARG A 404 5.89 -0.61 -19.26
C ARG A 404 4.56 -1.34 -19.19
N ILE A 405 3.49 -0.57 -19.24
CA ILE A 405 2.12 -1.06 -19.37
C ILE A 405 1.91 -1.53 -20.79
N PRO A 406 1.27 -2.70 -21.05
CA PRO A 406 0.86 -3.10 -22.39
C PRO A 406 0.04 -1.98 -23.07
N ALA A 407 0.52 -1.49 -24.21
CA ALA A 407 -0.01 -0.27 -24.84
C ALA A 407 -1.50 -0.36 -25.20
N GLU A 408 -1.99 -1.56 -25.50
CA GLU A 408 -3.40 -1.81 -25.77
C GLU A 408 -4.31 -1.48 -24.60
N LEU A 409 -3.84 -1.61 -23.35
CA LEU A 409 -4.64 -1.36 -22.16
C LEU A 409 -4.91 0.13 -21.90
N LEU A 410 -4.15 1.00 -22.56
CA LEU A 410 -4.29 2.46 -22.45
C LEU A 410 -5.06 3.08 -23.62
N GLN A 411 -5.73 2.25 -24.43
CA GLN A 411 -6.50 2.66 -25.59
C GLN A 411 -7.85 1.95 -25.60
N GLN A 412 -8.86 2.61 -26.21
CA GLN A 412 -10.14 1.95 -26.48
C GLN A 412 -9.93 0.64 -27.24
N PRO A 413 -10.67 -0.43 -26.94
CA PRO A 413 -11.81 -0.48 -26.01
C PRO A 413 -11.46 -0.83 -24.55
N TYR A 414 -10.18 -0.70 -24.16
CA TYR A 414 -9.74 -1.03 -22.81
C TYR A 414 -9.75 0.19 -21.89
N GLN A 415 -9.95 -0.05 -20.60
CA GLN A 415 -9.65 0.84 -19.49
C GLN A 415 -8.94 0.05 -18.40
N ILE A 416 -7.96 0.65 -17.75
CA ILE A 416 -7.31 0.07 -16.55
C ILE A 416 -7.50 0.99 -15.35
N MET A 417 -7.73 0.37 -14.20
CA MET A 417 -7.98 1.07 -12.94
C MET A 417 -7.16 0.41 -11.83
N PRO A 418 -6.26 1.15 -11.13
CA PRO A 418 -5.60 0.60 -9.95
C PRO A 418 -6.66 0.27 -8.89
N MET A 419 -6.63 -0.94 -8.32
CA MET A 419 -7.62 -1.33 -7.32
C MET A 419 -7.59 -0.43 -6.08
N ALA A 420 -6.42 0.16 -5.77
CA ALA A 420 -6.30 1.15 -4.69
C ALA A 420 -7.21 2.38 -4.87
N SER A 421 -7.55 2.75 -6.11
CA SER A 421 -8.47 3.86 -6.35
C SER A 421 -9.91 3.55 -5.92
N LEU A 422 -10.27 2.27 -5.80
CA LEU A 422 -11.59 1.84 -5.34
C LEU A 422 -11.68 1.72 -3.80
N GLY A 423 -10.55 1.75 -3.10
CA GLY A 423 -10.49 1.58 -1.64
C GLY A 423 -10.74 2.86 -0.84
N HIS A 424 -11.29 3.88 -1.46
CA HIS A 424 -11.60 5.16 -0.81
C HIS A 424 -12.72 5.89 -1.58
N CYS A 425 -13.62 6.55 -0.87
CA CYS A 425 -14.61 7.47 -1.41
C CYS A 425 -14.50 8.84 -0.71
N ILE A 426 -14.94 9.88 -1.38
CA ILE A 426 -14.98 11.26 -0.86
C ILE A 426 -16.42 11.74 -0.95
N ASP A 427 -16.94 12.30 0.12
CA ASP A 427 -18.28 12.85 0.16
C ASP A 427 -18.46 13.95 -0.89
N GLY A 428 -19.52 13.82 -1.67
CA GLY A 428 -19.86 14.78 -2.73
C GLY A 428 -19.06 14.63 -4.02
N GLU A 429 -18.09 13.74 -4.09
CA GLU A 429 -17.28 13.47 -5.29
C GLU A 429 -17.69 12.16 -5.98
N ILE A 430 -17.30 12.00 -7.26
CA ILE A 430 -17.56 10.74 -8.00
C ILE A 430 -16.67 9.65 -7.43
N TYR A 431 -17.28 8.58 -6.94
CA TYR A 431 -16.53 7.40 -6.52
C TYR A 431 -16.06 6.59 -7.74
N PRO A 432 -14.79 6.14 -7.80
CA PRO A 432 -14.26 5.42 -8.99
C PRO A 432 -15.07 4.18 -9.40
N PHE A 433 -15.79 3.53 -8.51
CA PHE A 433 -16.68 2.41 -8.84
C PHE A 433 -17.83 2.82 -9.77
N GLU A 434 -18.29 4.08 -9.70
CA GLU A 434 -19.25 4.64 -10.65
C GLU A 434 -18.76 4.61 -12.10
N LEU A 435 -17.44 4.72 -12.31
CA LEU A 435 -16.86 4.60 -13.66
C LEU A 435 -17.04 3.21 -14.23
N ILE A 436 -16.99 2.16 -13.40
CA ILE A 436 -17.23 0.76 -13.82
C ILE A 436 -18.69 0.61 -14.22
N LEU A 437 -19.63 1.06 -13.39
CA LEU A 437 -21.06 1.02 -13.71
C LEU A 437 -21.36 1.79 -14.99
N LYS A 438 -20.80 2.99 -15.14
CA LYS A 438 -20.97 3.83 -16.33
C LYS A 438 -20.39 3.17 -17.59
N ALA A 439 -19.22 2.52 -17.48
CA ALA A 439 -18.61 1.79 -18.59
C ALA A 439 -19.48 0.59 -19.02
N GLN A 440 -20.24 0.00 -18.09
CA GLN A 440 -21.20 -1.09 -18.34
C GLN A 440 -22.59 -0.59 -18.78
N HIS A 441 -22.78 0.72 -18.86
CA HIS A 441 -24.09 1.35 -19.11
C HIS A 441 -25.15 1.00 -18.05
N LEU A 442 -24.76 0.76 -16.82
CA LEU A 442 -25.61 0.42 -15.69
C LEU A 442 -25.96 1.66 -14.87
N LYS A 443 -27.17 1.68 -14.29
CA LYS A 443 -27.54 2.66 -13.27
C LYS A 443 -26.99 2.21 -11.91
N SER A 444 -26.74 3.17 -11.02
CA SER A 444 -26.27 2.93 -9.64
C SER A 444 -27.43 2.44 -8.76
N SER A 445 -28.03 1.29 -9.11
CA SER A 445 -29.00 0.60 -8.24
C SER A 445 -28.28 -0.42 -7.36
N LYS A 446 -28.85 -0.74 -6.20
CA LYS A 446 -28.30 -1.73 -5.27
C LYS A 446 -27.97 -3.06 -5.98
N GLU A 447 -28.88 -3.54 -6.83
CA GLU A 447 -28.72 -4.79 -7.58
C GLU A 447 -27.54 -4.75 -8.53
N ASN A 448 -27.37 -3.64 -9.28
CA ASN A 448 -26.26 -3.46 -10.21
C ASN A 448 -24.92 -3.31 -9.48
N ILE A 449 -24.90 -2.60 -8.37
CA ILE A 449 -23.71 -2.42 -7.53
C ILE A 449 -23.24 -3.78 -7.00
N ILE A 450 -24.15 -4.55 -6.39
CA ILE A 450 -23.87 -5.89 -5.87
C ILE A 450 -23.43 -6.82 -6.99
N ALA A 451 -24.11 -6.82 -8.14
CA ALA A 451 -23.73 -7.65 -9.28
C ALA A 451 -22.34 -7.32 -9.83
N THR A 452 -22.00 -6.03 -9.89
CA THR A 452 -20.67 -5.57 -10.34
C THR A 452 -19.58 -5.95 -9.33
N PHE A 453 -19.83 -5.77 -8.03
CA PHE A 453 -18.90 -6.19 -6.98
C PHE A 453 -18.71 -7.72 -6.96
N LYS A 454 -19.80 -8.48 -7.13
CA LYS A 454 -19.76 -9.94 -7.29
C LYS A 454 -18.86 -10.38 -8.43
N ALA A 455 -18.99 -9.73 -9.61
CA ALA A 455 -18.15 -10.03 -10.77
C ALA A 455 -16.68 -9.71 -10.51
N LEU A 456 -16.38 -8.55 -9.87
CA LEU A 456 -15.03 -8.18 -9.46
C LEU A 456 -14.40 -9.23 -8.54
N CYS A 457 -15.11 -9.64 -7.47
CA CYS A 457 -14.64 -10.65 -6.52
C CYS A 457 -14.36 -11.99 -7.22
N ARG A 458 -15.30 -12.47 -8.05
CA ARG A 458 -15.13 -13.72 -8.78
C ARG A 458 -13.89 -13.72 -9.65
N ASP A 459 -13.71 -12.68 -10.44
CA ASP A 459 -12.58 -12.56 -11.34
C ASP A 459 -11.24 -12.42 -10.59
N PHE A 460 -11.23 -11.65 -9.50
CA PHE A 460 -10.06 -11.49 -8.64
C PHE A 460 -9.62 -12.84 -8.04
N PHE A 461 -10.56 -13.61 -7.51
CA PHE A 461 -10.25 -14.92 -6.95
C PHE A 461 -9.84 -15.92 -8.03
N ASP A 462 -10.50 -15.94 -9.18
CA ASP A 462 -10.18 -16.87 -10.27
C ASP A 462 -8.74 -16.73 -10.75
N VAL A 463 -8.30 -15.50 -11.03
CA VAL A 463 -6.91 -15.24 -11.46
C VAL A 463 -5.90 -15.60 -10.37
N ASN A 464 -6.15 -15.19 -9.12
CA ASN A 464 -5.18 -15.39 -8.04
C ASN A 464 -5.12 -16.86 -7.57
N LEU A 465 -6.24 -17.59 -7.51
CA LEU A 465 -6.24 -19.02 -7.16
C LEU A 465 -5.65 -19.89 -8.28
N ARG A 466 -5.74 -19.48 -9.54
CA ARG A 466 -5.03 -20.16 -10.64
C ARG A 466 -3.51 -19.95 -10.55
N LEU A 467 -3.04 -18.76 -10.18
CA LEU A 467 -1.61 -18.56 -9.88
C LEU A 467 -1.19 -19.38 -8.66
N PHE A 468 -1.98 -19.34 -7.59
CA PHE A 468 -1.74 -20.12 -6.39
C PHE A 468 -1.62 -21.62 -6.66
N ARG A 469 -2.51 -22.17 -7.50
CA ARG A 469 -2.46 -23.58 -7.94
C ARG A 469 -1.12 -23.94 -8.59
N LEU A 470 -0.50 -22.99 -9.26
CA LEU A 470 0.82 -23.15 -9.88
C LEU A 470 1.97 -22.91 -8.90
N GLY A 471 1.69 -22.67 -7.62
CA GLY A 471 2.66 -22.39 -6.58
C GLY A 471 3.12 -20.93 -6.52
N LEU A 472 2.32 -19.99 -6.99
CA LEU A 472 2.66 -18.56 -7.09
C LEU A 472 1.62 -17.67 -6.40
N MET A 473 2.08 -16.61 -5.74
CA MET A 473 1.21 -15.54 -5.23
C MET A 473 1.90 -14.18 -5.38
N GLY A 474 1.23 -13.25 -6.04
CA GLY A 474 1.69 -11.86 -6.15
C GLY A 474 1.50 -11.06 -4.86
N GLU A 475 2.10 -9.89 -4.81
CA GLU A 475 1.80 -8.89 -3.78
C GLU A 475 0.53 -8.11 -4.17
N ILE A 476 -0.64 -8.72 -3.95
CA ILE A 476 -1.94 -8.34 -4.51
C ILE A 476 -2.71 -7.28 -3.69
N HIS A 477 -2.01 -6.37 -3.04
CA HIS A 477 -2.66 -5.17 -2.49
C HIS A 477 -3.03 -4.18 -3.62
N GLY A 478 -3.98 -3.28 -3.35
CA GLY A 478 -4.61 -2.45 -4.38
C GLY A 478 -3.67 -1.63 -5.28
N GLN A 479 -2.48 -1.24 -4.78
CA GLN A 479 -1.50 -0.50 -5.58
C GLN A 479 -0.83 -1.36 -6.66
N ASN A 480 -0.62 -2.66 -6.43
CA ASN A 480 0.13 -3.54 -7.33
C ASN A 480 -0.73 -4.29 -8.35
N ILE A 481 -2.04 -4.19 -8.23
CA ILE A 481 -2.98 -4.85 -9.13
C ILE A 481 -3.96 -3.84 -9.71
N CYS A 482 -4.13 -3.89 -11.04
CA CYS A 482 -5.09 -3.05 -11.75
C CYS A 482 -6.18 -3.91 -12.38
N ILE A 483 -7.43 -3.48 -12.26
CA ILE A 483 -8.55 -4.04 -13.02
C ILE A 483 -8.38 -3.70 -14.49
N VAL A 484 -8.65 -4.65 -15.37
CA VAL A 484 -8.72 -4.45 -16.81
C VAL A 484 -10.17 -4.61 -17.25
N LEU A 485 -10.74 -3.55 -17.79
CA LEU A 485 -12.03 -3.57 -18.45
C LEU A 485 -11.84 -3.58 -19.97
N LYS A 486 -12.68 -4.32 -20.70
CA LYS A 486 -12.77 -4.31 -22.16
C LYS A 486 -14.24 -4.12 -22.56
N HIS A 487 -14.55 -3.07 -23.31
CA HIS A 487 -15.95 -2.69 -23.61
C HIS A 487 -16.80 -2.58 -22.33
N GLY A 488 -16.22 -2.04 -21.25
CA GLY A 488 -16.86 -1.91 -19.94
C GLY A 488 -16.97 -3.19 -19.11
N GLN A 489 -16.70 -4.37 -19.68
CA GLN A 489 -16.79 -5.65 -18.96
C GLN A 489 -15.45 -6.03 -18.33
N PHE A 490 -15.48 -6.69 -17.17
CA PHE A 490 -14.27 -7.23 -16.56
C PHE A 490 -13.58 -8.21 -17.52
N SER A 491 -12.32 -7.95 -17.82
CA SER A 491 -11.50 -8.77 -18.72
C SER A 491 -10.39 -9.51 -17.98
N GLY A 492 -9.96 -9.00 -16.83
CA GLY A 492 -8.95 -9.60 -15.97
C GLY A 492 -8.17 -8.54 -15.19
N PHE A 493 -6.89 -8.82 -14.92
CA PHE A 493 -6.03 -7.95 -14.10
C PHE A 493 -4.65 -7.77 -14.71
N MET A 494 -4.06 -6.61 -14.46
CA MET A 494 -2.66 -6.34 -14.72
C MET A 494 -1.89 -6.31 -13.39
N LEU A 495 -0.83 -7.10 -13.29
CA LEU A 495 0.10 -7.10 -12.15
C LEU A 495 1.32 -6.25 -12.46
N ARG A 496 1.83 -5.59 -11.44
CA ARG A 496 3.09 -4.84 -11.43
C ARG A 496 3.84 -5.06 -10.11
N ASP A 497 5.10 -4.64 -10.05
CA ASP A 497 6.01 -4.81 -8.90
C ASP A 497 6.32 -6.30 -8.63
N HIS A 498 6.91 -6.95 -9.62
CA HIS A 498 7.15 -8.40 -9.61
C HIS A 498 8.23 -8.84 -8.63
N ASP A 499 8.99 -7.91 -8.03
CA ASP A 499 10.05 -8.21 -7.06
C ASP A 499 9.57 -8.92 -5.78
N SER A 500 8.27 -8.97 -5.59
CA SER A 500 7.59 -9.48 -4.40
C SER A 500 6.66 -10.67 -4.65
N VAL A 501 6.81 -11.39 -5.77
CA VAL A 501 6.08 -12.64 -6.01
C VAL A 501 6.63 -13.74 -5.10
N ARG A 502 5.73 -14.44 -4.38
CA ARG A 502 6.04 -15.54 -3.47
C ARG A 502 5.80 -16.87 -4.18
N ILE A 503 6.59 -17.86 -3.82
CA ILE A 503 6.50 -19.19 -4.42
C ILE A 503 6.50 -20.31 -3.38
N TYR A 504 5.75 -21.37 -3.71
CA TYR A 504 5.83 -22.68 -3.10
C TYR A 504 6.46 -23.65 -4.10
N LEU A 505 7.74 -23.94 -3.92
CA LEU A 505 8.58 -24.63 -4.89
C LEU A 505 8.05 -26.03 -5.28
N PRO A 506 7.52 -26.89 -4.36
CA PRO A 506 6.98 -28.19 -4.73
C PRO A 506 5.88 -28.12 -5.79
N TRP A 507 4.93 -27.18 -5.66
CA TRP A 507 3.86 -27.03 -6.65
C TRP A 507 4.36 -26.41 -7.96
N LEU A 508 5.30 -25.51 -7.88
CA LEU A 508 5.94 -24.92 -9.05
C LEU A 508 6.54 -26.03 -9.92
N GLN A 509 7.35 -26.91 -9.32
CA GLN A 509 8.00 -28.05 -9.98
C GLN A 509 6.98 -29.09 -10.49
N GLN A 510 5.94 -29.39 -9.72
CA GLN A 510 4.85 -30.29 -10.13
C GLN A 510 4.17 -29.85 -11.45
N HIS A 511 4.09 -28.53 -11.67
CA HIS A 511 3.52 -27.94 -12.89
C HIS A 511 4.57 -27.71 -14.00
N GLY A 512 5.80 -28.19 -13.81
CA GLY A 512 6.88 -28.05 -14.79
C GLY A 512 7.36 -26.60 -14.95
N LEU A 513 7.28 -25.81 -13.89
CA LEU A 513 7.89 -24.50 -13.78
C LEU A 513 9.24 -24.63 -13.07
N GLN A 514 10.19 -23.77 -13.41
CA GLN A 514 11.54 -23.84 -12.88
C GLN A 514 11.69 -22.94 -11.66
N ASP A 515 12.59 -23.36 -10.73
CA ASP A 515 13.05 -22.49 -9.64
C ASP A 515 13.71 -21.24 -10.23
N PRO A 516 13.28 -20.04 -9.84
CA PRO A 516 13.90 -18.79 -10.30
C PRO A 516 15.30 -18.56 -9.73
N HIS A 517 15.74 -19.31 -8.73
CA HIS A 517 17.02 -19.15 -8.05
C HIS A 517 17.26 -17.69 -7.65
N TYR A 518 16.47 -17.19 -6.72
CA TYR A 518 16.54 -15.79 -6.28
C TYR A 518 17.91 -15.42 -5.73
N LEU A 519 18.36 -14.24 -6.07
CA LEU A 519 19.58 -13.66 -5.51
C LEU A 519 19.32 -13.20 -4.08
N SER A 520 20.19 -13.62 -3.15
CA SER A 520 20.17 -13.25 -1.73
C SER A 520 21.59 -13.39 -1.16
N PRO A 521 21.96 -12.66 -0.09
CA PRO A 521 23.18 -12.94 0.65
C PRO A 521 23.19 -14.39 1.16
N HIS A 522 24.37 -15.02 1.24
CA HIS A 522 24.50 -16.44 1.55
C HIS A 522 23.85 -16.88 2.87
N ASP A 523 23.87 -16.02 3.88
CA ASP A 523 23.39 -16.34 5.24
C ASP A 523 21.93 -15.87 5.52
N PHE A 524 21.17 -15.49 4.48
CA PHE A 524 19.82 -14.97 4.66
C PHE A 524 18.76 -15.91 4.09
N LYS A 525 17.76 -16.25 4.92
CA LYS A 525 16.54 -16.93 4.43
C LYS A 525 15.84 -16.01 3.43
N ILE A 526 15.66 -16.51 2.21
CA ILE A 526 14.95 -15.78 1.16
C ILE A 526 13.45 -15.82 1.46
N THR A 527 12.87 -14.66 1.76
CA THR A 527 11.45 -14.53 2.15
C THR A 527 10.46 -14.71 1.01
N LEU A 528 10.94 -14.95 -0.21
CA LEU A 528 10.10 -15.23 -1.39
C LEU A 528 9.75 -16.72 -1.52
N TYR A 529 10.55 -17.62 -0.90
CA TYR A 529 10.24 -19.04 -0.81
C TYR A 529 9.39 -19.32 0.42
N HIS A 530 8.35 -20.11 0.25
CA HIS A 530 7.47 -20.58 1.31
C HIS A 530 7.55 -22.09 1.44
N ASP A 531 7.41 -22.58 2.68
CA ASP A 531 7.57 -23.99 3.01
C ASP A 531 6.22 -24.76 2.95
N SER A 532 5.09 -24.04 2.86
CA SER A 532 3.77 -24.62 2.81
C SER A 532 2.77 -23.78 1.99
N ILE A 533 1.65 -24.39 1.63
CA ILE A 533 0.53 -23.70 0.99
C ILE A 533 -0.18 -22.76 1.96
N GLU A 534 -0.17 -23.06 3.28
CA GLU A 534 -0.68 -22.16 4.32
C GLU A 534 0.10 -20.84 4.35
N GLU A 535 1.43 -20.89 4.29
CA GLU A 535 2.25 -19.69 4.20
C GLU A 535 2.00 -18.91 2.89
N LEU A 536 1.75 -19.60 1.78
CA LEU A 536 1.50 -18.95 0.50
C LEU A 536 0.12 -18.29 0.45
N ILE A 537 -0.94 -18.97 0.95
CA ILE A 537 -2.31 -18.42 0.93
C ILE A 537 -2.49 -17.24 1.88
N LEU A 538 -1.62 -17.08 2.87
CA LEU A 538 -1.58 -15.93 3.79
C LEU A 538 -1.63 -14.59 3.03
N TYR A 539 -1.01 -14.49 1.86
CA TYR A 539 -1.01 -13.26 1.07
C TYR A 539 -2.36 -12.97 0.42
N LEU A 540 -3.13 -14.01 0.06
CA LEU A 540 -4.52 -13.81 -0.35
C LEU A 540 -5.37 -13.33 0.84
N GLN A 541 -5.20 -13.95 2.01
CA GLN A 541 -5.95 -13.59 3.21
C GLN A 541 -5.64 -12.15 3.65
N THR A 542 -4.35 -11.81 3.78
CA THR A 542 -3.92 -10.52 4.35
C THR A 542 -3.95 -9.37 3.32
N LEU A 543 -3.33 -9.52 2.15
CA LEU A 543 -3.23 -8.44 1.17
C LEU A 543 -4.42 -8.39 0.22
N GLY A 544 -4.88 -9.57 -0.24
CA GLY A 544 -5.98 -9.66 -1.19
C GLY A 544 -7.34 -9.36 -0.55
N ILE A 545 -7.66 -10.03 0.56
CA ILE A 545 -8.99 -9.92 1.19
C ILE A 545 -9.01 -8.83 2.25
N GLN A 546 -8.16 -8.91 3.31
CA GLN A 546 -8.26 -8.00 4.46
C GLN A 546 -7.83 -6.55 4.15
N VAL A 547 -7.03 -6.33 3.10
CA VAL A 547 -6.58 -4.99 2.71
C VAL A 547 -7.27 -4.54 1.42
N ASN A 548 -7.08 -5.25 0.30
CA ASN A 548 -7.53 -4.79 -1.01
C ASN A 548 -9.06 -4.86 -1.17
N LEU A 549 -9.64 -6.06 -1.10
CA LEU A 549 -11.10 -6.22 -1.27
C LEU A 549 -11.89 -5.62 -0.11
N ALA A 550 -11.38 -5.69 1.12
CA ALA A 550 -12.05 -5.09 2.28
C ALA A 550 -12.20 -3.57 2.13
N SER A 551 -11.14 -2.86 1.74
CA SER A 551 -11.24 -1.40 1.55
C SER A 551 -12.22 -1.02 0.45
N ILE A 552 -12.29 -1.81 -0.63
CA ILE A 552 -13.27 -1.60 -1.71
C ILE A 552 -14.69 -1.85 -1.20
N LEU A 553 -14.89 -2.95 -0.47
CA LEU A 553 -16.17 -3.31 0.12
C LEU A 553 -16.69 -2.24 1.08
N GLU A 554 -15.84 -1.79 2.01
CA GLU A 554 -16.17 -0.73 2.96
C GLU A 554 -16.52 0.58 2.25
N SER A 555 -15.75 0.96 1.21
CA SER A 555 -16.07 2.16 0.40
C SER A 555 -17.38 2.03 -0.38
N ILE A 556 -17.73 0.84 -0.89
CA ILE A 556 -19.02 0.57 -1.52
C ILE A 556 -20.14 0.68 -0.49
N ALA A 557 -19.98 0.07 0.68
CA ALA A 557 -20.96 0.13 1.75
C ALA A 557 -21.24 1.56 2.19
N GLU A 558 -20.18 2.35 2.37
CA GLU A 558 -20.24 3.75 2.79
C GLU A 558 -20.89 4.64 1.70
N TYR A 559 -20.39 4.60 0.47
CA TYR A 559 -20.84 5.48 -0.60
C TYR A 559 -22.29 5.24 -1.04
N TYR A 560 -22.68 3.95 -1.14
CA TYR A 560 -24.02 3.55 -1.60
C TYR A 560 -24.99 3.23 -0.46
N GLN A 561 -24.57 3.35 0.81
CA GLN A 561 -25.38 3.00 1.97
C GLN A 561 -25.94 1.56 1.89
N ILE A 562 -25.07 0.62 1.48
CA ILE A 562 -25.37 -0.82 1.42
C ILE A 562 -24.84 -1.49 2.70
N ASP A 563 -25.58 -2.46 3.22
CA ASP A 563 -25.12 -3.23 4.38
C ASP A 563 -23.78 -3.93 4.09
N GLU A 564 -22.79 -3.64 4.92
CA GLU A 564 -21.45 -4.21 4.83
C GLU A 564 -21.49 -5.75 4.92
N HIS A 565 -22.36 -6.29 5.76
CA HIS A 565 -22.50 -7.73 5.94
C HIS A 565 -22.95 -8.44 4.65
N GLU A 566 -23.91 -7.87 3.93
CA GLU A 566 -24.39 -8.39 2.63
C GLU A 566 -23.24 -8.46 1.61
N LEU A 567 -22.36 -7.46 1.59
CA LEU A 567 -21.20 -7.45 0.69
C LEU A 567 -20.14 -8.49 1.10
N TRP A 568 -19.92 -8.71 2.41
CA TRP A 568 -19.04 -9.78 2.90
C TRP A 568 -19.58 -11.17 2.54
N GLN A 569 -20.89 -11.39 2.60
CA GLN A 569 -21.51 -12.64 2.15
C GLN A 569 -21.30 -12.86 0.65
N VAL A 570 -21.49 -11.82 -0.16
CA VAL A 570 -21.23 -11.90 -1.60
C VAL A 570 -19.76 -12.27 -1.88
N LEU A 571 -18.80 -11.64 -1.21
CA LEU A 571 -17.39 -11.95 -1.33
C LEU A 571 -17.09 -13.41 -0.96
N ALA A 572 -17.55 -13.85 0.19
CA ALA A 572 -17.35 -15.21 0.68
C ALA A 572 -17.93 -16.27 -0.28
N GLN A 573 -19.15 -16.05 -0.78
CA GLN A 573 -19.79 -16.91 -1.77
C GLN A 573 -18.99 -17.01 -3.07
N GLN A 574 -18.44 -15.88 -3.56
CA GLN A 574 -17.64 -15.90 -4.78
C GLN A 574 -16.33 -16.66 -4.59
N LEU A 575 -15.65 -16.48 -3.47
CA LEU A 575 -14.45 -17.27 -3.17
C LEU A 575 -14.75 -18.78 -3.11
N GLN A 576 -15.83 -19.17 -2.46
CA GLN A 576 -16.25 -20.57 -2.39
C GLN A 576 -16.54 -21.16 -3.79
N LEU A 577 -17.25 -20.43 -4.64
CA LEU A 577 -17.52 -20.86 -6.01
C LEU A 577 -16.24 -21.03 -6.81
N VAL A 578 -15.32 -20.06 -6.75
CA VAL A 578 -14.06 -20.12 -7.47
C VAL A 578 -13.17 -21.24 -6.93
N LEU A 579 -13.14 -21.48 -5.62
CA LEU A 579 -12.40 -22.60 -5.02
C LEU A 579 -12.87 -23.95 -5.60
N ASN A 580 -14.17 -24.08 -5.91
CA ASN A 580 -14.72 -25.26 -6.54
C ASN A 580 -14.41 -25.35 -8.05
N ASP A 581 -14.33 -24.19 -8.75
CA ASP A 581 -14.13 -24.12 -10.21
C ASP A 581 -12.65 -24.29 -10.63
N VAL A 582 -11.70 -23.81 -9.80
CA VAL A 582 -10.26 -23.93 -10.10
C VAL A 582 -9.82 -25.38 -10.02
N PRO A 583 -9.03 -25.90 -11.00
CA PRO A 583 -8.65 -27.32 -11.05
C PRO A 583 -7.53 -27.67 -10.03
N LEU A 584 -7.85 -27.53 -8.75
CA LEU A 584 -7.03 -28.00 -7.63
C LEU A 584 -7.20 -29.51 -7.43
N ASN A 585 -6.18 -30.20 -6.93
CA ASN A 585 -6.36 -31.55 -6.44
C ASN A 585 -7.22 -31.57 -5.17
N GLN A 586 -7.76 -32.72 -4.80
CA GLN A 586 -8.71 -32.83 -3.70
C GLN A 586 -8.10 -32.46 -2.34
N ASP A 587 -6.85 -32.85 -2.09
CA ASP A 587 -6.18 -32.56 -0.81
C ASP A 587 -5.95 -31.05 -0.65
N ALA A 588 -5.44 -30.37 -1.69
CA ALA A 588 -5.27 -28.92 -1.69
C ALA A 588 -6.60 -28.19 -1.53
N ARG A 589 -7.68 -28.65 -2.17
CA ARG A 589 -9.01 -28.06 -2.02
C ARG A 589 -9.53 -28.20 -0.59
N THR A 590 -9.38 -29.38 0.02
CA THR A 590 -9.77 -29.62 1.41
C THR A 590 -8.98 -28.74 2.37
N GLU A 591 -7.67 -28.63 2.18
CA GLU A 591 -6.84 -27.78 3.01
C GLU A 591 -7.20 -26.31 2.87
N LEU A 592 -7.41 -25.81 1.64
CA LEU A 592 -7.87 -24.43 1.42
C LEU A 592 -9.27 -24.17 2.00
N GLN A 593 -10.17 -25.13 1.90
CA GLN A 593 -11.49 -25.04 2.55
C GLN A 593 -11.32 -24.82 4.05
N HIS A 594 -10.45 -25.62 4.68
CA HIS A 594 -10.15 -25.48 6.10
C HIS A 594 -9.52 -24.13 6.43
N LEU A 595 -8.44 -23.73 5.72
CA LEU A 595 -7.69 -22.50 5.97
C LEU A 595 -8.53 -21.22 5.75
N LEU A 596 -9.41 -21.24 4.76
CA LEU A 596 -10.18 -20.06 4.37
C LEU A 596 -11.51 -19.94 5.13
N PHE A 597 -12.22 -21.05 5.39
CA PHE A 597 -13.60 -20.97 5.87
C PHE A 597 -13.84 -21.62 7.24
N GLU A 598 -12.97 -22.54 7.70
CA GLU A 598 -13.25 -23.31 8.91
C GLU A 598 -12.43 -22.90 10.12
N LYS A 599 -11.17 -22.46 9.92
CA LYS A 599 -10.33 -21.95 11.03
C LYS A 599 -11.05 -20.81 11.77
N GLU A 600 -10.92 -20.77 13.09
CA GLU A 600 -11.51 -19.70 13.91
C GLU A 600 -10.79 -18.36 13.68
N GLN A 601 -9.48 -18.41 13.46
CA GLN A 601 -8.64 -17.26 13.31
C GLN A 601 -7.90 -17.26 11.98
N TRP A 602 -7.70 -16.04 11.45
CA TRP A 602 -6.90 -15.76 10.29
C TRP A 602 -5.62 -15.00 10.64
N PRO A 603 -4.55 -15.16 9.85
CA PRO A 603 -3.40 -14.33 9.97
C PRO A 603 -3.76 -12.86 9.71
N TYR A 604 -3.17 -11.97 10.50
CA TYR A 604 -3.30 -10.52 10.36
C TYR A 604 -1.91 -9.88 10.28
N LYS A 605 -1.71 -9.00 9.30
CA LYS A 605 -0.47 -8.24 9.20
C LYS A 605 -0.46 -7.11 10.24
N GLN A 606 0.35 -7.24 11.28
CA GLN A 606 0.50 -6.22 12.31
C GLN A 606 1.15 -4.97 11.75
N LEU A 607 0.66 -3.81 12.15
CA LEU A 607 1.05 -2.49 11.65
C LEU A 607 1.80 -1.67 12.70
N ILE A 608 1.42 -1.79 13.97
CA ILE A 608 1.98 -1.03 15.10
C ILE A 608 3.07 -1.81 15.82
N HIS A 609 2.83 -3.07 16.13
CA HIS A 609 3.78 -3.91 16.85
C HIS A 609 5.20 -3.90 16.26
N PRO A 610 5.39 -4.02 14.92
CA PRO A 610 6.72 -3.94 14.34
C PRO A 610 7.39 -2.58 14.53
N LEU A 611 6.64 -1.50 14.58
CA LEU A 611 7.16 -0.14 14.77
C LEU A 611 7.61 0.12 16.22
N LEU A 612 6.89 -0.45 17.19
CA LEU A 612 7.13 -0.24 18.61
C LEU A 612 8.11 -1.26 19.22
N GLN A 613 8.24 -2.46 18.66
CA GLN A 613 8.95 -3.56 19.32
C GLN A 613 10.07 -4.21 18.49
N GLN A 614 10.07 -4.09 17.17
CA GLN A 614 11.07 -4.76 16.33
C GLN A 614 12.25 -3.86 15.97
N THR A 615 13.43 -4.47 15.78
CA THR A 615 14.60 -3.82 15.20
C THR A 615 14.47 -3.91 13.67
N ASN A 616 14.41 -2.76 13.00
CA ASN A 616 14.27 -2.71 11.55
C ASN A 616 15.58 -3.08 10.86
N ARG A 617 15.50 -3.86 9.78
CA ARG A 617 16.62 -4.09 8.85
C ARG A 617 16.58 -3.05 7.73
N VAL A 618 17.74 -2.61 7.30
CA VAL A 618 17.88 -1.68 6.17
C VAL A 618 17.19 -2.26 4.93
N GLY A 619 16.35 -1.46 4.27
CA GLY A 619 15.69 -1.83 3.01
C GLY A 619 14.47 -2.76 3.11
N SER A 620 14.04 -3.15 4.32
CA SER A 620 12.81 -3.92 4.53
C SER A 620 11.78 -3.13 5.32
N MET A 621 10.49 -3.31 4.98
CA MET A 621 9.42 -2.77 5.81
C MET A 621 9.30 -3.59 7.10
N PRO A 622 9.11 -2.94 8.26
CA PRO A 622 8.76 -3.64 9.48
C PRO A 622 7.51 -4.49 9.28
N SER A 623 7.56 -5.76 9.63
CA SER A 623 6.39 -6.64 9.48
C SER A 623 6.41 -7.77 10.49
N SER A 624 5.26 -8.06 11.05
CA SER A 624 4.96 -9.25 11.83
C SER A 624 3.54 -9.73 11.53
N VAL A 625 3.24 -10.96 11.94
CA VAL A 625 1.95 -11.58 11.72
C VAL A 625 1.33 -11.90 13.07
N GLY A 626 0.16 -11.35 13.32
CA GLY A 626 -0.72 -11.68 14.43
C GLY A 626 -1.90 -12.52 13.96
N GLN A 627 -2.93 -12.60 14.78
CA GLN A 627 -4.17 -13.33 14.49
C GLN A 627 -5.38 -12.41 14.68
N THR A 628 -6.40 -12.61 13.85
CA THR A 628 -7.71 -11.95 13.96
C THR A 628 -8.82 -12.97 13.70
N CYS A 629 -10.08 -12.61 13.94
CA CYS A 629 -11.20 -13.48 13.61
C CYS A 629 -11.23 -13.84 12.11
N ASN A 630 -11.73 -15.02 11.78
CA ASN A 630 -11.95 -15.42 10.39
C ASN A 630 -13.20 -14.73 9.84
N ILE A 631 -12.98 -13.73 8.98
CA ILE A 631 -14.04 -12.93 8.38
C ILE A 631 -15.03 -13.76 7.58
N LEU A 632 -14.54 -14.75 6.81
CA LEU A 632 -15.40 -15.55 5.95
C LEU A 632 -16.28 -16.49 6.78
N LYS A 633 -15.73 -17.09 7.84
CA LYS A 633 -16.51 -17.88 8.79
C LYS A 633 -17.59 -17.02 9.45
N LYS A 634 -17.23 -15.80 9.85
CA LYS A 634 -18.16 -14.82 10.44
C LYS A 634 -19.28 -14.44 9.46
N ALA A 635 -18.95 -14.21 8.18
CA ALA A 635 -19.93 -13.88 7.14
C ALA A 635 -20.98 -14.98 6.90
N TYR A 636 -20.59 -16.26 7.08
CA TYR A 636 -21.53 -17.39 6.95
C TYR A 636 -22.33 -17.70 8.23
N ALA A 637 -21.81 -17.36 9.42
CA ALA A 637 -22.46 -17.71 10.68
C ALA A 637 -23.77 -16.96 10.92
N PHE A 638 -23.95 -15.79 10.34
CA PHE A 638 -25.14 -14.96 10.48
C PHE A 638 -26.37 -15.48 9.70
N ASP A 639 -26.21 -16.38 8.72
CA ASP A 639 -27.35 -16.99 7.98
C ASP A 639 -28.10 -18.07 8.78
N ASN A 640 -27.58 -18.47 9.94
CA ASN A 640 -28.17 -19.58 10.76
C ASN A 640 -28.79 -19.06 12.06
N ASN A 641 -28.90 -17.78 12.29
CA ASN A 641 -29.63 -17.16 13.39
C ASN A 641 -30.77 -16.26 12.86
#